data_54b3525827fc8a9a1599bb1f8f242b6b
#
_entry.id   54b3525827fc8a9a1599bb1f8f242b6b
#
_cell.length_a   1.000
_cell.length_b   1.000
_cell.length_c   1.000
_cell.angle_alpha   90.00
_cell.angle_beta   90.00
_cell.angle_gamma   90.00
#
_symmetry.space_group_name_H-M   'P 1'
#
loop_
_entity.id
_entity.type
_entity.pdbx_description
1 polymer ?
#
loop_
_entity_poly.entity_id
_entity_poly.type
_entity_poly.pdbx_seq_one_letter_code
_entity_poly.pdbx_strand_id
1 'polypeptide(L)'
;MQSNSTLPSLPLCPSAAKSSHLDVLFSRRGAERRRAQRAMSFGLTLLAFAFVLNAQMPHALVTAERAKILEGVKSVPKAGAPGPVAIWGQIAFPILSAPDKDGVEIAVAAAAGFQKGRVILFGHNSYLGGGEGGDHAQLIENCIKWAGNKEKPHVGLKGVNAAAMLKQRGFNAESFDAVEKKNLSDYDVVIVNMQGITSAEEGAAVAEYVKGGGGFIGGMTGWAFGQTSGGKDLAMSHGLNQALLPVGVAITDMSAFDQLRSFEARAELPQLMNASEAIAAIKKQRDGGAALTAEQMRQGTNAIQIAMAAQPPDRSNLKNAVLAALGSAGAESAIPTPQAPLTDAQHAAQRLRLGMETRVLRLAAGEGVAPHPAHETFPGKVPANAPRIGGEIAITHSIPGWTSTGLYAAAGETITVTLPEKLADKGYAVRIGCHSDTLYHLDKWERAPDITRSVPLTTATTKTASAFGGLIYIEVPGRAKDDAPFTAVVQNAVAAPLFVLGKDDDAKWKEIRQRPAPWAEMACDKLIISFPSEVGRLVNNPTELMTFWKKVVEAQDDIANQAAERTRPERIVADVQISAGYMHSGYPIMIPTSAAPEMTTLTRLKFPGWGFYHEIGHNHQRGDFTFDGTGEVTNNVLGMYCYHEVLKKDWLIGHTAITEEERKENVQKIKKAGDKFALWKSSPFLALTTYIQLIQEFGWESWRKYLHSFAGTEFGPAPKGDDERRDQFLIRYSKITNKNLGPFFDFWGIPVSSSAKAEVSKLEVWMPKGL
;
A
#
# COMPACT_ATOMS: atom_id res chain seq x y z
N MET A 1 10.33 -32.09 -69.57
CA MET A 1 10.96 -31.30 -70.66
C MET A 1 11.71 -30.23 -70.04
N GLN A 2 13.01 -30.37 -69.80
CA GLN A 2 14.13 -29.96 -70.68
C GLN A 2 14.07 -28.40 -70.80
N SER A 3 15.05 -27.56 -70.58
CA SER A 3 16.51 -27.80 -70.39
C SER A 3 17.22 -26.46 -70.13
N ASN A 4 18.26 -26.54 -69.38
CA ASN A 4 19.63 -26.00 -69.65
C ASN A 4 19.79 -24.48 -69.92
N SER A 5 20.64 -23.87 -69.19
CA SER A 5 22.12 -23.67 -69.19
C SER A 5 22.42 -22.24 -69.65
N THR A 6 23.33 -21.50 -69.21
CA THR A 6 24.79 -21.60 -69.04
C THR A 6 25.33 -20.30 -68.43
N LEU A 7 26.33 -20.40 -67.59
CA LEU A 7 27.36 -19.38 -67.35
C LEU A 7 28.23 -19.14 -68.59
N PRO A 8 28.96 -18.01 -68.77
CA PRO A 8 30.33 -17.97 -68.22
C PRO A 8 30.96 -16.60 -67.90
N SER A 9 31.99 -16.70 -67.09
CA SER A 9 33.35 -16.13 -67.11
C SER A 9 33.66 -14.69 -66.73
N LEU A 10 34.54 -14.63 -65.74
CA LEU A 10 35.45 -13.56 -65.36
C LEU A 10 36.38 -13.07 -66.52
N PRO A 11 37.03 -11.85 -66.36
CA PRO A 11 38.36 -11.87 -65.81
C PRO A 11 38.84 -10.62 -64.98
N LEU A 12 39.71 -10.94 -63.98
CA LEU A 12 41.02 -10.32 -63.61
C LEU A 12 41.12 -8.84 -63.19
N CYS A 13 41.66 -8.73 -61.98
CA CYS A 13 42.45 -7.68 -61.27
C CYS A 13 43.44 -6.87 -62.15
N PRO A 14 44.06 -5.73 -61.62
CA PRO A 14 44.73 -5.64 -60.32
C PRO A 14 44.76 -4.23 -59.61
N SER A 15 45.19 -4.21 -58.41
CA SER A 15 46.18 -3.35 -57.69
C SER A 15 45.70 -2.60 -56.45
N ALA A 16 46.25 -3.08 -55.37
CA ALA A 16 46.91 -2.38 -54.24
C ALA A 16 46.28 -1.17 -53.57
N ALA A 17 45.93 -1.36 -52.33
CA ALA A 17 46.36 -0.46 -51.24
C ALA A 17 46.26 -1.14 -49.86
N LYS A 18 47.38 -1.32 -49.22
CA LYS A 18 47.54 -1.70 -47.84
C LYS A 18 47.07 -0.55 -46.93
N SER A 19 46.03 -0.76 -46.09
CA SER A 19 45.93 -0.14 -44.75
C SER A 19 44.62 -0.55 -44.08
N SER A 20 44.62 -1.60 -43.28
CA SER A 20 43.49 -1.88 -42.34
C SER A 20 43.83 -2.78 -41.17
N HIS A 21 45.11 -3.05 -40.89
CA HIS A 21 45.47 -3.87 -39.72
C HIS A 21 45.77 -3.08 -38.44
N LEU A 22 45.94 -1.75 -38.50
CA LEU A 22 46.19 -0.94 -37.30
C LEU A 22 44.90 -0.46 -36.60
N ASP A 23 43.83 -0.21 -37.34
CA ASP A 23 42.57 0.30 -36.72
C ASP A 23 41.76 -0.76 -35.95
N VAL A 24 41.86 -2.04 -36.31
CA VAL A 24 41.21 -3.15 -35.60
C VAL A 24 41.94 -3.46 -34.29
N LEU A 25 43.25 -3.24 -34.20
CA LEU A 25 44.02 -3.44 -32.96
C LEU A 25 43.82 -2.31 -31.95
N PHE A 26 43.59 -1.07 -32.40
CA PHE A 26 43.28 0.05 -31.51
C PHE A 26 41.84 -0.02 -30.96
N SER A 27 40.90 -0.49 -31.73
CA SER A 27 39.49 -0.70 -31.27
C SER A 27 39.37 -1.85 -30.27
N ARG A 28 40.11 -2.94 -30.44
CA ARG A 28 40.14 -4.06 -29.47
C ARG A 28 40.85 -3.66 -28.16
N ARG A 29 41.96 -2.95 -28.19
CA ARG A 29 42.61 -2.45 -26.97
C ARG A 29 41.77 -1.39 -26.22
N GLY A 30 40.99 -0.58 -26.91
CA GLY A 30 40.04 0.37 -26.32
C GLY A 30 38.85 -0.31 -25.65
N ALA A 31 38.34 -1.41 -26.23
CA ALA A 31 37.26 -2.22 -25.66
C ALA A 31 37.73 -3.05 -24.46
N GLU A 32 38.94 -3.61 -24.50
CA GLU A 32 39.56 -4.32 -23.37
C GLU A 32 39.90 -3.40 -22.21
N ARG A 33 40.43 -2.19 -22.48
CA ARG A 33 40.66 -1.17 -21.44
C ARG A 33 39.35 -0.71 -20.78
N ARG A 34 38.26 -0.54 -21.54
CA ARG A 34 36.96 -0.20 -20.98
C ARG A 34 36.33 -1.36 -20.22
N ARG A 35 36.54 -2.61 -20.64
CA ARG A 35 36.16 -3.80 -19.88
C ARG A 35 37.01 -3.95 -18.61
N ALA A 36 38.31 -3.74 -18.68
CA ALA A 36 39.19 -3.76 -17.51
C ALA A 36 38.90 -2.62 -16.53
N GLN A 37 38.63 -1.40 -17.02
CA GLN A 37 38.18 -0.29 -16.16
C GLN A 37 36.78 -0.52 -15.54
N ARG A 38 35.86 -1.11 -16.28
CA ARG A 38 34.56 -1.53 -15.70
C ARG A 38 34.73 -2.68 -14.71
N ALA A 39 35.59 -3.66 -14.98
CA ALA A 39 35.88 -4.74 -14.03
C ALA A 39 36.63 -4.24 -12.79
N MET A 40 37.59 -3.28 -12.94
CA MET A 40 38.25 -2.62 -11.81
C MET A 40 37.26 -1.72 -11.01
N SER A 41 36.40 -0.97 -11.68
CA SER A 41 35.34 -0.19 -11.01
C SER A 41 34.35 -1.11 -10.28
N PHE A 42 33.98 -2.24 -10.89
CA PHE A 42 33.12 -3.25 -10.25
C PHE A 42 33.85 -4.00 -9.12
N GLY A 43 35.14 -4.32 -9.28
CA GLY A 43 35.98 -4.96 -8.26
C GLY A 43 36.27 -4.03 -7.07
N LEU A 44 36.52 -2.74 -7.31
CA LEU A 44 36.72 -1.75 -6.25
C LEU A 44 35.41 -1.42 -5.52
N THR A 45 34.27 -1.43 -6.20
CA THR A 45 32.93 -1.27 -5.56
C THR A 45 32.57 -2.51 -4.75
N LEU A 46 32.89 -3.72 -5.23
CA LEU A 46 32.72 -4.99 -4.48
C LEU A 46 33.67 -5.10 -3.28
N LEU A 47 34.93 -4.65 -3.39
CA LEU A 47 35.88 -4.61 -2.28
C LEU A 47 35.51 -3.54 -1.24
N ALA A 48 35.00 -2.38 -1.65
CA ALA A 48 34.49 -1.36 -0.73
C ALA A 48 33.23 -1.87 0.03
N PHE A 49 32.35 -2.67 -0.62
CA PHE A 49 31.18 -3.26 0.03
C PHE A 49 31.48 -4.49 0.90
N ALA A 50 32.52 -5.26 0.59
CA ALA A 50 32.97 -6.36 1.47
C ALA A 50 33.62 -5.82 2.77
N PHE A 51 34.20 -4.63 2.76
CA PHE A 51 34.72 -3.94 3.96
C PHE A 51 33.59 -3.38 4.85
N VAL A 52 32.38 -3.14 4.30
CA VAL A 52 31.23 -2.55 5.01
C VAL A 52 30.60 -3.50 6.03
N LEU A 53 30.81 -4.81 5.93
CA LEU A 53 30.27 -5.79 6.89
C LEU A 53 31.18 -6.05 8.12
N ASN A 54 32.35 -5.43 8.24
CA ASN A 54 33.36 -5.85 9.22
C ASN A 54 33.72 -4.88 10.35
N ALA A 55 33.16 -3.68 10.43
CA ALA A 55 33.40 -2.80 11.59
C ALA A 55 32.20 -1.89 11.85
N GLN A 56 31.26 -2.35 12.66
CA GLN A 56 30.17 -1.51 13.15
C GLN A 56 30.66 -0.54 14.24
N MET A 57 29.98 0.63 14.31
CA MET A 57 30.23 1.60 15.36
C MET A 57 30.04 0.94 16.74
N PRO A 58 31.00 1.03 17.66
CA PRO A 58 30.81 0.51 19.02
C PRO A 58 29.56 1.08 19.68
N HIS A 59 28.81 0.25 20.37
CA HIS A 59 27.53 0.65 21.03
C HIS A 59 27.68 1.91 21.91
N ALA A 60 28.79 2.02 22.64
CA ALA A 60 29.08 3.20 23.46
C ALA A 60 29.17 4.51 22.63
N LEU A 61 29.68 4.44 21.40
CA LEU A 61 29.78 5.60 20.52
C LEU A 61 28.40 5.95 19.91
N VAL A 62 27.60 4.94 19.56
CA VAL A 62 26.19 5.13 19.13
C VAL A 62 25.41 5.84 20.24
N THR A 63 25.53 5.39 21.48
CA THR A 63 24.87 5.98 22.65
C THR A 63 25.29 7.45 22.83
N ALA A 64 26.59 7.74 22.70
CA ALA A 64 27.12 9.09 22.83
C ALA A 64 26.64 10.05 21.71
N GLU A 65 26.63 9.60 20.46
CA GLU A 65 26.12 10.42 19.35
C GLU A 65 24.60 10.64 19.44
N ARG A 66 23.85 9.61 19.85
CA ARG A 66 22.41 9.70 20.08
C ARG A 66 22.10 10.67 21.22
N ALA A 67 22.86 10.65 22.32
CA ALA A 67 22.69 11.55 23.44
C ALA A 67 22.80 13.03 23.04
N LYS A 68 23.69 13.38 22.11
CA LYS A 68 23.80 14.75 21.57
C LYS A 68 22.54 15.20 20.86
N ILE A 69 21.88 14.30 20.10
CA ILE A 69 20.63 14.60 19.38
C ILE A 69 19.45 14.71 20.34
N LEU A 70 19.45 13.96 21.43
CA LEU A 70 18.37 13.94 22.42
C LEU A 70 18.61 14.86 23.61
N GLU A 71 19.67 15.69 23.60
CA GLU A 71 19.97 16.62 24.70
C GLU A 71 18.78 17.56 24.97
N GLY A 72 18.28 17.57 26.22
CA GLY A 72 17.14 18.38 26.63
C GLY A 72 15.77 17.93 26.11
N VAL A 73 15.71 16.82 25.38
CA VAL A 73 14.45 16.22 24.85
C VAL A 73 14.00 15.10 25.78
N LYS A 74 12.74 15.10 26.20
CA LYS A 74 12.14 14.06 27.05
C LYS A 74 11.13 13.22 26.29
N SER A 75 10.21 13.86 25.57
CA SER A 75 9.14 13.18 24.85
C SER A 75 8.73 13.99 23.63
N VAL A 76 8.72 13.36 22.46
CA VAL A 76 8.34 14.00 21.21
C VAL A 76 6.95 13.53 20.80
N PRO A 77 5.97 14.44 20.63
CA PRO A 77 4.63 14.08 20.17
C PRO A 77 4.67 13.36 18.83
N LYS A 78 3.81 12.37 18.65
CA LYS A 78 3.64 11.71 17.34
C LYS A 78 3.11 12.73 16.34
N ALA A 79 3.85 12.97 15.26
CA ALA A 79 3.47 13.86 14.17
C ALA A 79 3.01 13.03 12.96
N GLY A 80 1.72 13.12 12.66
CA GLY A 80 1.09 12.35 11.59
C GLY A 80 1.07 10.85 11.88
N ALA A 81 1.11 10.04 10.82
CA ALA A 81 1.24 8.58 10.87
C ALA A 81 2.64 8.18 10.37
N PRO A 82 3.67 8.11 11.23
CA PRO A 82 5.03 7.83 10.81
C PRO A 82 5.20 6.38 10.39
N GLY A 83 6.00 6.17 9.33
CA GLY A 83 6.49 4.87 8.93
C GLY A 83 7.84 4.53 9.56
N PRO A 84 8.25 3.25 9.53
CA PRO A 84 9.59 2.84 9.95
C PRO A 84 10.68 3.46 9.08
N VAL A 85 11.79 3.83 9.73
CA VAL A 85 13.06 4.16 9.06
C VAL A 85 13.96 2.94 9.15
N ALA A 86 14.36 2.41 8.01
CA ALA A 86 15.27 1.28 7.91
C ALA A 86 16.70 1.67 8.26
N ILE A 87 17.43 0.79 8.97
CA ILE A 87 18.80 1.04 9.47
C ILE A 87 19.67 -0.18 9.18
N TRP A 88 20.77 -0.01 8.42
CA TRP A 88 21.76 -1.08 8.17
C TRP A 88 23.19 -0.55 7.99
N GLY A 89 23.39 0.77 8.04
CA GLY A 89 24.71 1.38 7.89
C GLY A 89 25.62 1.12 9.10
N GLN A 90 26.94 1.16 8.88
CA GLN A 90 27.94 1.00 9.95
C GLN A 90 27.87 2.09 11.00
N ILE A 91 27.59 3.32 10.56
CA ILE A 91 27.47 4.51 11.40
C ILE A 91 26.02 4.99 11.33
N ALA A 92 25.08 4.07 11.56
CA ALA A 92 23.66 4.39 11.54
C ALA A 92 22.96 3.89 12.80
N PHE A 93 22.13 4.73 13.40
CA PHE A 93 21.47 4.45 14.67
C PHE A 93 20.09 5.09 14.76
N PRO A 94 19.15 4.51 15.54
CA PRO A 94 17.83 5.09 15.77
C PRO A 94 17.90 6.32 16.66
N ILE A 95 17.07 7.33 16.39
CA ILE A 95 16.86 8.53 17.21
C ILE A 95 15.57 8.40 18.00
N LEU A 96 14.44 8.30 17.30
CA LEU A 96 13.11 8.11 17.88
C LEU A 96 12.60 6.70 17.54
N SER A 97 12.14 5.99 18.56
CA SER A 97 11.60 4.65 18.43
C SER A 97 10.65 4.32 19.58
N ALA A 98 9.80 3.33 19.37
CA ALA A 98 8.93 2.80 20.40
C ALA A 98 8.71 1.31 20.16
N PRO A 99 8.36 0.51 21.17
CA PRO A 99 7.91 -0.85 20.98
C PRO A 99 6.54 -0.87 20.31
N ASP A 100 6.35 -1.81 19.39
CA ASP A 100 5.04 -2.16 18.88
C ASP A 100 4.25 -2.98 19.94
N LYS A 101 3.06 -3.47 19.56
CA LYS A 101 2.20 -4.27 20.44
C LYS A 101 2.85 -5.58 20.93
N ASP A 102 3.87 -6.06 20.23
CA ASP A 102 4.59 -7.30 20.50
C ASP A 102 5.94 -7.08 21.21
N GLY A 103 6.21 -5.83 21.58
CA GLY A 103 7.44 -5.40 22.25
C GLY A 103 8.65 -5.28 21.32
N VAL A 104 8.46 -5.32 19.99
CA VAL A 104 9.52 -5.11 19.00
C VAL A 104 9.74 -3.62 18.81
N GLU A 105 10.97 -3.16 19.00
CA GLU A 105 11.32 -1.75 18.88
C GLU A 105 11.43 -1.33 17.41
N ILE A 106 10.67 -0.31 17.02
CA ILE A 106 10.64 0.23 15.66
C ILE A 106 11.12 1.68 15.66
N ALA A 107 12.12 1.99 14.83
CA ALA A 107 12.63 3.35 14.65
C ALA A 107 11.77 4.12 13.64
N VAL A 108 11.36 5.34 14.00
CA VAL A 108 10.67 6.30 13.10
C VAL A 108 11.54 7.52 12.80
N ALA A 109 12.70 7.64 13.43
CA ALA A 109 13.76 8.55 13.05
C ALA A 109 15.11 7.89 13.28
N ALA A 110 16.03 8.09 12.32
CA ALA A 110 17.37 7.52 12.37
C ALA A 110 18.42 8.52 11.88
N ALA A 111 19.63 8.40 12.41
CA ALA A 111 20.80 9.15 11.99
C ALA A 111 21.86 8.22 11.39
N ALA A 112 22.67 8.76 10.47
CA ALA A 112 23.80 8.05 9.89
C ALA A 112 24.94 9.02 9.52
N GLY A 113 26.19 8.59 9.73
CA GLY A 113 27.36 9.23 9.15
C GLY A 113 27.67 8.63 7.77
N PHE A 114 28.03 9.46 6.81
CA PHE A 114 28.41 9.01 5.48
C PHE A 114 29.58 9.82 4.93
N GLN A 115 30.74 9.20 4.86
CA GLN A 115 32.00 9.88 4.49
C GLN A 115 32.26 11.10 5.39
N LYS A 116 32.16 12.35 4.85
CA LYS A 116 32.37 13.57 5.63
C LYS A 116 31.05 14.17 6.17
N GLY A 117 29.90 13.77 5.64
CA GLY A 117 28.61 14.35 5.97
C GLY A 117 27.75 13.44 6.86
N ARG A 118 26.58 13.93 7.19
CA ARG A 118 25.65 13.29 8.12
C ARG A 118 24.21 13.37 7.60
N VAL A 119 23.43 12.32 7.82
CA VAL A 119 22.05 12.19 7.38
C VAL A 119 21.15 11.89 8.56
N ILE A 120 19.99 12.55 8.61
CA ILE A 120 18.88 12.21 9.51
C ILE A 120 17.63 12.00 8.67
N LEU A 121 16.90 10.92 8.91
CA LEU A 121 15.62 10.63 8.28
C LEU A 121 14.51 10.49 9.30
N PHE A 122 13.35 11.06 8.99
CA PHE A 122 12.11 10.90 9.72
C PHE A 122 11.06 10.18 8.87
N GLY A 123 10.38 9.20 9.44
CA GLY A 123 9.33 8.41 8.77
C GLY A 123 8.03 9.18 8.47
N HIS A 124 8.01 10.49 8.73
CA HIS A 124 6.94 11.40 8.35
C HIS A 124 7.45 12.84 8.20
N ASN A 125 6.99 13.53 7.16
CA ASN A 125 7.43 14.92 6.87
C ASN A 125 6.95 15.95 7.91
N SER A 126 5.89 15.67 8.68
CA SER A 126 5.40 16.57 9.73
C SER A 126 6.41 16.82 10.87
N TYR A 127 7.44 15.96 11.02
CA TYR A 127 8.52 16.21 11.99
C TYR A 127 9.44 17.35 11.59
N LEU A 128 9.60 17.65 10.31
CA LEU A 128 10.59 18.59 9.79
C LEU A 128 10.34 20.05 10.22
N GLY A 129 9.09 20.39 10.55
CA GLY A 129 8.70 21.74 10.96
C GLY A 129 8.93 22.09 12.44
N GLY A 130 9.35 21.14 13.27
CA GLY A 130 9.55 21.34 14.71
C GLY A 130 8.25 21.46 15.54
N GLY A 131 7.10 21.16 14.96
CA GLY A 131 5.80 21.17 15.63
C GLY A 131 5.42 22.52 16.23
N GLU A 132 4.69 22.49 17.35
CA GLU A 132 4.26 23.70 18.10
C GLU A 132 5.30 24.20 19.13
N GLY A 133 6.54 23.71 19.07
CA GLY A 133 7.59 24.07 20.02
C GLY A 133 7.98 22.92 20.97
N GLY A 134 8.47 23.25 22.18
CA GLY A 134 8.87 22.27 23.18
C GLY A 134 9.94 21.28 22.71
N ASP A 135 9.83 20.03 23.15
CA ASP A 135 10.80 18.96 22.87
C ASP A 135 10.94 18.65 21.39
N HIS A 136 9.89 18.83 20.59
CA HIS A 136 9.96 18.63 19.15
C HIS A 136 10.87 19.67 18.47
N ALA A 137 10.71 20.95 18.81
CA ALA A 137 11.58 22.00 18.27
C ALA A 137 13.02 21.86 18.79
N GLN A 138 13.21 21.42 20.06
CA GLN A 138 14.53 21.11 20.61
C GLN A 138 15.21 19.96 19.85
N LEU A 139 14.47 18.90 19.53
CA LEU A 139 14.98 17.80 18.72
C LEU A 139 15.47 18.30 17.36
N ILE A 140 14.69 19.11 16.64
CA ILE A 140 15.09 19.63 15.32
C ILE A 140 16.33 20.52 15.43
N GLU A 141 16.42 21.38 16.46
CA GLU A 141 17.63 22.16 16.72
C GLU A 141 18.85 21.27 16.90
N ASN A 142 18.76 20.24 17.74
CA ASN A 142 19.85 19.31 17.98
C ASN A 142 20.21 18.50 16.71
N CYS A 143 19.21 18.09 15.93
CA CYS A 143 19.43 17.45 14.62
C CYS A 143 20.23 18.35 13.67
N ILE A 144 19.92 19.65 13.62
CA ILE A 144 20.61 20.62 12.78
C ILE A 144 22.08 20.78 13.24
N LYS A 145 22.32 20.95 14.54
CA LYS A 145 23.68 21.04 15.09
C LYS A 145 24.49 19.78 14.83
N TRP A 146 23.88 18.63 15.04
CA TRP A 146 24.53 17.35 14.80
C TRP A 146 24.83 17.12 13.33
N ALA A 147 23.86 17.36 12.43
CA ALA A 147 24.05 17.16 10.99
C ALA A 147 25.07 18.12 10.40
N GLY A 148 25.06 19.39 10.80
CA GLY A 148 26.00 20.42 10.34
C GLY A 148 27.35 20.41 11.06
N ASN A 149 27.51 19.62 12.13
CA ASN A 149 28.69 19.58 12.97
C ASN A 149 29.17 20.99 13.43
N LYS A 150 28.23 21.87 13.70
CA LYS A 150 28.41 23.28 14.11
C LYS A 150 27.29 23.69 15.04
N GLU A 151 27.56 24.67 15.92
CA GLU A 151 26.53 25.23 16.80
C GLU A 151 25.47 26.04 16.04
N LYS A 152 25.84 26.76 15.02
CA LYS A 152 24.97 27.61 14.20
C LYS A 152 25.22 27.39 12.71
N PRO A 153 24.82 26.23 12.14
CA PRO A 153 24.93 26.00 10.72
C PRO A 153 23.98 26.90 9.94
N HIS A 154 24.33 27.22 8.69
CA HIS A 154 23.45 27.85 7.71
C HIS A 154 22.49 26.78 7.17
N VAL A 155 21.18 27.03 7.22
CA VAL A 155 20.14 26.03 6.97
C VAL A 155 19.33 26.37 5.72
N GLY A 156 19.33 25.46 4.74
CA GLY A 156 18.46 25.50 3.58
C GLY A 156 17.17 24.68 3.83
N LEU A 157 16.02 25.20 3.40
CA LEU A 157 14.71 24.56 3.57
C LEU A 157 14.06 24.29 2.22
N LYS A 158 13.63 23.05 1.98
CA LYS A 158 12.88 22.67 0.77
C LYS A 158 11.55 22.01 1.14
N GLY A 159 10.45 22.71 0.86
CA GLY A 159 9.10 22.20 1.16
C GLY A 159 8.81 22.02 2.67
N VAL A 160 9.47 22.81 3.49
CA VAL A 160 9.38 22.77 4.97
C VAL A 160 9.13 24.16 5.51
N ASN A 161 8.10 24.31 6.35
CA ASN A 161 7.77 25.57 7.00
C ASN A 161 8.39 25.65 8.41
N ALA A 162 9.71 25.90 8.47
CA ALA A 162 10.45 26.00 9.75
C ALA A 162 11.26 27.29 9.88
N ALA A 163 11.30 28.16 8.86
CA ALA A 163 12.18 29.32 8.82
C ALA A 163 11.99 30.27 10.01
N ALA A 164 10.75 30.58 10.37
CA ALA A 164 10.45 31.50 11.50
C ALA A 164 10.91 30.92 12.84
N MET A 165 10.61 29.65 13.09
CA MET A 165 11.01 28.94 14.31
C MET A 165 12.54 28.86 14.43
N LEU A 166 13.24 28.53 13.35
CA LEU A 166 14.69 28.42 13.33
C LEU A 166 15.37 29.79 13.54
N LYS A 167 14.84 30.86 12.93
CA LYS A 167 15.33 32.22 13.15
C LYS A 167 15.16 32.67 14.61
N GLN A 168 14.04 32.37 15.25
CA GLN A 168 13.83 32.64 16.68
C GLN A 168 14.85 31.91 17.57
N ARG A 169 15.31 30.71 17.13
CA ARG A 169 16.35 29.93 17.80
C ARG A 169 17.78 30.33 17.39
N GLY A 170 17.92 31.39 16.58
CA GLY A 170 19.20 32.01 16.21
C GLY A 170 19.93 31.29 15.08
N PHE A 171 19.25 30.53 14.24
CA PHE A 171 19.80 29.97 13.01
C PHE A 171 19.61 30.91 11.83
N ASN A 172 20.59 30.95 10.92
CA ASN A 172 20.37 31.49 9.59
C ASN A 172 19.64 30.42 8.77
N ALA A 173 18.35 30.64 8.47
CA ALA A 173 17.52 29.68 7.77
C ALA A 173 16.69 30.35 6.67
N GLU A 174 16.74 29.78 5.46
CA GLU A 174 16.03 30.28 4.28
C GLU A 174 15.56 29.15 3.36
N SER A 175 14.56 29.43 2.54
CA SER A 175 14.04 28.46 1.58
C SER A 175 14.82 28.54 0.26
N PHE A 176 14.97 27.38 -0.41
CA PHE A 176 15.53 27.30 -1.76
C PHE A 176 14.59 26.56 -2.72
N ASP A 177 14.72 26.84 -4.05
CA ASP A 177 13.72 26.40 -5.02
C ASP A 177 13.99 25.03 -5.65
N ALA A 178 15.25 24.68 -5.91
CA ALA A 178 15.62 23.46 -6.62
C ALA A 178 16.72 22.67 -5.90
N VAL A 179 16.56 21.33 -5.87
CA VAL A 179 17.54 20.39 -5.33
C VAL A 179 18.62 20.14 -6.39
N GLU A 180 19.55 21.06 -6.47
CA GLU A 180 20.70 21.02 -7.40
C GLU A 180 21.99 21.22 -6.64
N LYS A 181 23.09 20.63 -7.12
CA LYS A 181 24.41 20.69 -6.45
C LYS A 181 24.84 22.12 -6.11
N LYS A 182 24.59 23.07 -7.00
CA LYS A 182 25.00 24.47 -6.81
C LYS A 182 24.22 25.13 -5.66
N ASN A 183 22.93 24.83 -5.52
CA ASN A 183 22.06 25.40 -4.48
C ASN A 183 22.34 24.77 -3.11
N LEU A 184 22.62 23.45 -3.08
CA LEU A 184 22.91 22.73 -1.84
C LEU A 184 24.23 23.17 -1.20
N SER A 185 25.23 23.54 -2.02
CA SER A 185 26.56 23.95 -1.53
C SER A 185 26.58 25.25 -0.73
N ASP A 186 25.50 26.05 -0.80
CA ASP A 186 25.39 27.31 -0.07
C ASP A 186 25.02 27.10 1.41
N TYR A 187 24.62 25.87 1.79
CA TYR A 187 24.15 25.54 3.12
C TYR A 187 25.06 24.51 3.82
N ASP A 188 25.20 24.65 5.14
CA ASP A 188 25.83 23.62 5.97
C ASP A 188 24.88 22.44 6.21
N VAL A 189 23.58 22.72 6.33
CA VAL A 189 22.52 21.72 6.52
C VAL A 189 21.33 22.03 5.60
N VAL A 190 20.76 21.02 4.99
CA VAL A 190 19.48 21.14 4.27
C VAL A 190 18.40 20.29 4.92
N ILE A 191 17.20 20.87 5.09
CA ILE A 191 16.00 20.16 5.57
C ILE A 191 15.01 20.05 4.43
N VAL A 192 14.68 18.83 4.05
CA VAL A 192 13.97 18.54 2.80
C VAL A 192 12.73 17.69 3.05
N ASN A 193 11.55 18.18 2.64
CA ASN A 193 10.38 17.33 2.48
C ASN A 193 10.58 16.45 1.23
N MET A 194 10.89 15.18 1.45
CA MET A 194 11.24 14.25 0.38
C MET A 194 10.05 13.86 -0.50
N GLN A 195 8.80 14.11 -0.09
CA GLN A 195 7.60 13.65 -0.80
C GLN A 195 7.57 14.05 -2.28
N GLY A 196 8.08 15.22 -2.62
CA GLY A 196 8.12 15.75 -3.99
C GLY A 196 9.47 15.63 -4.69
N ILE A 197 10.50 15.02 -4.07
CA ILE A 197 11.86 14.95 -4.60
C ILE A 197 12.12 13.52 -5.07
N THR A 198 11.63 13.18 -6.24
CA THR A 198 11.57 11.78 -6.72
C THR A 198 12.56 11.46 -7.83
N SER A 199 13.20 12.46 -8.47
CA SER A 199 14.10 12.20 -9.59
C SER A 199 15.45 11.64 -9.14
N ALA A 200 16.09 10.87 -10.02
CA ALA A 200 17.42 10.32 -9.77
C ALA A 200 18.50 11.41 -9.71
N GLU A 201 18.33 12.47 -10.47
CA GLU A 201 19.25 13.62 -10.55
C GLU A 201 19.27 14.40 -9.23
N GLU A 202 18.10 14.69 -8.66
CA GLU A 202 17.96 15.35 -7.35
C GLU A 202 18.57 14.47 -6.24
N GLY A 203 18.30 13.15 -6.31
CA GLY A 203 18.90 12.19 -5.38
C GLY A 203 20.42 12.17 -5.45
N ALA A 204 20.99 12.17 -6.67
CA ALA A 204 22.44 12.21 -6.88
C ALA A 204 23.06 13.52 -6.36
N ALA A 205 22.40 14.66 -6.54
CA ALA A 205 22.86 15.95 -6.01
C ALA A 205 22.95 15.95 -4.48
N VAL A 206 21.94 15.40 -3.80
CA VAL A 206 21.97 15.24 -2.33
C VAL A 206 23.07 14.29 -1.89
N ALA A 207 23.22 13.13 -2.54
CA ALA A 207 24.26 12.17 -2.19
C ALA A 207 25.68 12.77 -2.30
N GLU A 208 25.95 13.54 -3.35
CA GLU A 208 27.24 14.24 -3.55
C GLU A 208 27.45 15.36 -2.51
N TYR A 209 26.39 16.10 -2.17
CA TYR A 209 26.42 17.12 -1.11
C TYR A 209 26.80 16.51 0.24
N VAL A 210 26.16 15.41 0.62
CA VAL A 210 26.45 14.68 1.86
C VAL A 210 27.87 14.13 1.85
N LYS A 211 28.33 13.51 0.76
CA LYS A 211 29.72 13.04 0.62
C LYS A 211 30.75 14.15 0.82
N GLY A 212 30.42 15.36 0.38
CA GLY A 212 31.24 16.54 0.53
C GLY A 212 31.36 17.08 1.97
N GLY A 213 30.51 16.68 2.86
CA GLY A 213 30.44 17.11 4.26
C GLY A 213 29.17 17.85 4.66
N GLY A 214 28.20 17.98 3.75
CA GLY A 214 26.91 18.59 4.03
C GLY A 214 26.03 17.76 4.97
N GLY A 215 25.22 18.42 5.78
CA GLY A 215 24.21 17.81 6.63
C GLY A 215 22.85 17.70 5.92
N PHE A 216 22.25 16.52 5.89
CA PHE A 216 20.94 16.29 5.30
C PHE A 216 19.94 15.83 6.36
N ILE A 217 18.80 16.51 6.42
CA ILE A 217 17.64 16.12 7.25
C ILE A 217 16.45 15.96 6.32
N GLY A 218 15.92 14.74 6.21
CA GLY A 218 14.81 14.42 5.32
C GLY A 218 13.65 13.73 6.04
N GLY A 219 12.47 13.83 5.46
CA GLY A 219 11.29 13.11 5.93
C GLY A 219 10.22 13.02 4.86
N MET A 220 9.48 11.92 4.87
CA MET A 220 8.30 11.72 4.02
C MET A 220 7.34 10.71 4.61
N THR A 221 6.10 10.76 4.13
CA THR A 221 5.08 9.75 4.43
C THR A 221 5.22 8.59 3.44
N GLY A 222 6.11 7.65 3.76
CA GLY A 222 6.52 6.61 2.80
C GLY A 222 5.38 5.69 2.35
N TRP A 223 4.48 5.28 3.27
CA TRP A 223 3.33 4.43 2.97
C TRP A 223 2.32 5.11 2.01
N ALA A 224 2.28 6.43 1.97
CA ALA A 224 1.42 7.17 1.05
C ALA A 224 2.05 7.36 -0.35
N PHE A 225 3.32 6.99 -0.56
CA PHE A 225 4.00 7.20 -1.83
C PHE A 225 3.30 6.50 -2.99
N GLY A 226 2.94 5.24 -2.84
CA GLY A 226 2.19 4.50 -3.86
C GLY A 226 0.89 5.18 -4.27
N GLN A 227 0.14 5.71 -3.29
CA GLN A 227 -1.12 6.41 -3.53
C GLN A 227 -0.94 7.72 -4.29
N THR A 228 0.14 8.47 -4.00
CA THR A 228 0.42 9.79 -4.58
C THR A 228 1.24 9.75 -5.88
N SER A 229 1.88 8.61 -6.17
CA SER A 229 2.77 8.43 -7.33
C SER A 229 2.17 7.57 -8.46
N GLY A 230 0.86 7.26 -8.41
CA GLY A 230 0.22 6.40 -9.41
C GLY A 230 0.56 4.92 -9.27
N GLY A 231 0.72 4.43 -8.05
CA GLY A 231 0.98 3.01 -7.75
C GLY A 231 2.44 2.59 -7.82
N LYS A 232 3.38 3.55 -7.89
CA LYS A 232 4.81 3.24 -7.93
C LYS A 232 5.31 2.71 -6.59
N ASP A 233 6.20 1.73 -6.64
CA ASP A 233 6.91 1.19 -5.48
C ASP A 233 7.98 2.19 -5.00
N LEU A 234 8.02 2.47 -3.70
CA LEU A 234 8.93 3.45 -3.11
C LEU A 234 10.41 3.05 -3.28
N ALA A 235 10.75 1.81 -2.96
CA ALA A 235 12.12 1.32 -3.02
C ALA A 235 12.66 1.29 -4.46
N MET A 236 11.78 1.07 -5.46
CA MET A 236 12.14 0.97 -6.87
C MET A 236 12.14 2.31 -7.60
N SER A 237 11.39 3.31 -7.14
CA SER A 237 11.06 4.48 -7.97
C SER A 237 11.43 5.83 -7.36
N HIS A 238 11.71 5.91 -6.05
CA HIS A 238 12.01 7.20 -5.41
C HIS A 238 13.50 7.49 -5.44
N GLY A 239 13.96 8.34 -6.38
CA GLY A 239 15.36 8.60 -6.67
C GLY A 239 16.20 9.04 -5.47
N LEU A 240 15.67 9.95 -4.63
CA LEU A 240 16.38 10.41 -3.43
C LEU A 240 16.49 9.28 -2.37
N ASN A 241 15.44 8.49 -2.16
CA ASN A 241 15.52 7.36 -1.22
C ASN A 241 16.57 6.33 -1.69
N GLN A 242 16.61 6.04 -3.00
CA GLN A 242 17.63 5.16 -3.60
C GLN A 242 19.04 5.72 -3.48
N ALA A 243 19.22 7.03 -3.66
CA ALA A 243 20.53 7.68 -3.56
C ALA A 243 21.12 7.62 -2.14
N LEU A 244 20.27 7.50 -1.11
CA LEU A 244 20.67 7.35 0.28
C LEU A 244 20.94 5.89 0.71
N LEU A 245 20.65 4.88 -0.11
CA LEU A 245 20.92 3.48 0.26
C LEU A 245 22.39 3.22 0.69
N PRO A 246 23.42 3.80 0.05
CA PRO A 246 24.80 3.63 0.51
C PRO A 246 25.09 4.23 1.89
N VAL A 247 24.26 5.15 2.38
CA VAL A 247 24.37 5.73 3.73
C VAL A 247 23.96 4.71 4.80
N GLY A 248 23.10 3.77 4.45
CA GLY A 248 22.60 2.73 5.35
C GLY A 248 21.38 3.13 6.17
N VAL A 249 20.63 4.11 5.70
CA VAL A 249 19.30 4.49 6.19
C VAL A 249 18.38 4.80 5.02
N ALA A 250 17.10 4.44 5.12
CA ALA A 250 16.10 4.80 4.11
C ALA A 250 14.68 4.75 4.71
N ILE A 251 13.74 5.43 4.05
CA ILE A 251 12.30 5.40 4.40
C ILE A 251 11.66 4.17 3.75
N THR A 252 10.71 3.55 4.46
CA THR A 252 9.92 2.42 3.95
C THR A 252 8.52 2.82 3.55
N ASP A 253 7.85 1.98 2.79
CA ASP A 253 6.43 2.09 2.43
C ASP A 253 5.48 1.52 3.52
N MET A 254 5.99 1.17 4.68
CA MET A 254 5.24 0.64 5.82
C MET A 254 4.70 1.78 6.70
N SER A 255 3.65 1.50 7.47
CA SER A 255 3.16 2.36 8.57
C SER A 255 3.53 1.77 9.93
N ALA A 256 3.56 2.60 10.96
CA ALA A 256 3.81 2.17 12.33
C ALA A 256 3.04 3.03 13.36
N PHE A 257 2.65 2.42 14.48
CA PHE A 257 2.15 3.11 15.69
C PHE A 257 0.83 3.87 15.55
N ASP A 258 -0.24 3.22 15.16
CA ASP A 258 -1.55 3.87 15.06
C ASP A 258 -2.04 4.42 16.42
N GLN A 259 -1.78 3.71 17.51
CA GLN A 259 -2.26 4.05 18.85
C GLN A 259 -1.28 4.87 19.69
N LEU A 260 -0.02 5.03 19.28
CA LEU A 260 0.98 5.79 20.03
C LEU A 260 0.70 7.29 19.97
N ARG A 261 0.93 8.02 21.08
CA ARG A 261 0.78 9.50 21.15
C ARG A 261 2.10 10.25 21.16
N SER A 262 3.15 9.67 21.72
CA SER A 262 4.47 10.28 21.81
C SER A 262 5.59 9.25 21.82
N PHE A 263 6.81 9.69 21.51
CA PHE A 263 8.05 8.91 21.57
C PHE A 263 8.91 9.43 22.72
N GLU A 264 9.17 8.56 23.69
CA GLU A 264 10.03 8.90 24.84
C GLU A 264 11.51 8.86 24.45
N ALA A 265 12.26 9.87 24.89
CA ALA A 265 13.72 9.94 24.67
C ALA A 265 14.44 9.04 25.67
N ARG A 266 14.46 7.73 25.39
CA ARG A 266 15.12 6.73 26.24
C ARG A 266 16.63 6.75 26.07
N ALA A 267 17.37 6.61 27.18
CA ALA A 267 18.83 6.57 27.12
C ALA A 267 19.36 5.32 26.40
N GLU A 268 18.76 4.18 26.66
CA GLU A 268 19.14 2.89 26.06
C GLU A 268 18.04 2.37 25.18
N LEU A 269 18.44 1.67 24.13
CA LEU A 269 17.57 0.98 23.19
C LEU A 269 17.96 -0.49 23.08
N PRO A 270 17.03 -1.36 22.68
CA PRO A 270 17.34 -2.77 22.43
C PRO A 270 18.45 -2.92 21.41
N GLN A 271 19.25 -3.97 21.58
CA GLN A 271 20.21 -4.41 20.57
C GLN A 271 19.48 -4.92 19.33
N LEU A 272 20.20 -5.01 18.20
CA LEU A 272 19.72 -5.57 16.93
C LEU A 272 18.62 -4.74 16.22
N MET A 273 18.53 -3.43 16.52
CA MET A 273 17.72 -2.51 15.72
C MET A 273 18.38 -2.15 14.38
N ASN A 274 19.67 -2.41 14.21
CA ASN A 274 20.39 -2.28 12.95
C ASN A 274 20.46 -3.63 12.24
N ALA A 275 19.98 -3.70 10.99
CA ALA A 275 19.90 -4.96 10.25
C ALA A 275 21.26 -5.64 10.04
N SER A 276 22.35 -4.88 9.89
CA SER A 276 23.70 -5.46 9.75
C SER A 276 24.17 -6.14 11.05
N GLU A 277 23.83 -5.55 12.20
CA GLU A 277 24.09 -6.17 13.52
C GLU A 277 23.29 -7.44 13.70
N ALA A 278 22.00 -7.39 13.32
CA ALA A 278 21.12 -8.55 13.39
C ALA A 278 21.61 -9.70 12.51
N ILE A 279 22.01 -9.42 11.27
CA ILE A 279 22.60 -10.42 10.35
C ILE A 279 23.89 -11.03 10.96
N ALA A 280 24.77 -10.20 11.52
CA ALA A 280 26.00 -10.67 12.14
C ALA A 280 25.72 -11.56 13.37
N ALA A 281 24.73 -11.19 14.19
CA ALA A 281 24.31 -11.95 15.36
C ALA A 281 23.71 -13.31 14.98
N ILE A 282 22.80 -13.34 13.99
CA ILE A 282 22.20 -14.59 13.47
C ILE A 282 23.28 -15.49 12.87
N LYS A 283 24.20 -14.91 12.10
CA LYS A 283 25.35 -15.66 11.54
C LYS A 283 26.22 -16.26 12.64
N LYS A 284 26.54 -15.46 13.68
CA LYS A 284 27.35 -15.93 14.83
C LYS A 284 26.67 -17.09 15.57
N GLN A 285 25.37 -17.02 15.81
CA GLN A 285 24.60 -18.14 16.40
C GLN A 285 24.69 -19.39 15.53
N ARG A 286 24.47 -19.27 14.22
CA ARG A 286 24.57 -20.39 13.28
C ARG A 286 25.98 -21.04 13.30
N ASP A 287 27.02 -20.23 13.37
CA ASP A 287 28.42 -20.68 13.38
C ASP A 287 28.87 -21.17 14.77
N GLY A 288 27.94 -21.48 15.69
CA GLY A 288 28.20 -22.07 17.01
C GLY A 288 28.46 -21.06 18.12
N GLY A 289 28.22 -19.78 17.91
CA GLY A 289 28.30 -18.75 18.95
C GLY A 289 27.07 -18.74 19.88
N ALA A 290 26.99 -17.74 20.75
CA ALA A 290 25.90 -17.64 21.71
C ALA A 290 24.53 -17.60 21.01
N ALA A 291 23.58 -18.37 21.56
CA ALA A 291 22.20 -18.37 21.06
C ALA A 291 21.52 -17.04 21.36
N LEU A 292 20.78 -16.51 20.39
CA LEU A 292 19.89 -15.37 20.57
C LEU A 292 18.64 -15.81 21.34
N THR A 293 18.15 -14.94 22.25
CA THR A 293 16.83 -15.14 22.86
C THR A 293 15.74 -15.00 21.78
N ALA A 294 14.54 -15.50 22.07
CA ALA A 294 13.40 -15.32 21.14
C ALA A 294 13.10 -13.83 20.89
N GLU A 295 13.27 -12.97 21.89
CA GLU A 295 13.10 -11.52 21.76
C GLU A 295 14.18 -10.91 20.86
N GLN A 296 15.46 -11.25 21.08
CA GLN A 296 16.55 -10.79 20.22
C GLN A 296 16.39 -11.28 18.77
N MET A 297 15.93 -12.50 18.57
CA MET A 297 15.66 -13.04 17.24
C MET A 297 14.54 -12.27 16.56
N ARG A 298 13.43 -12.01 17.26
CA ARG A 298 12.31 -11.18 16.73
C ARG A 298 12.79 -9.76 16.40
N GLN A 299 13.48 -9.10 17.33
CA GLN A 299 14.03 -7.77 17.11
C GLN A 299 14.92 -7.71 15.88
N GLY A 300 15.86 -8.64 15.76
CA GLY A 300 16.81 -8.70 14.65
C GLY A 300 16.13 -9.02 13.30
N THR A 301 15.20 -9.98 13.27
CA THR A 301 14.49 -10.32 12.04
C THR A 301 13.58 -9.19 11.58
N ASN A 302 12.93 -8.46 12.50
CA ASN A 302 12.14 -7.27 12.17
C ASN A 302 13.03 -6.16 11.57
N ALA A 303 14.18 -5.85 12.19
CA ALA A 303 15.12 -4.86 11.65
C ALA A 303 15.58 -5.24 10.23
N ILE A 304 15.83 -6.52 9.97
CA ILE A 304 16.19 -7.02 8.64
C ILE A 304 15.02 -6.86 7.67
N GLN A 305 13.79 -7.19 8.07
CA GLN A 305 12.60 -7.06 7.22
C GLN A 305 12.37 -5.59 6.82
N ILE A 306 12.45 -4.66 7.77
CA ILE A 306 12.34 -3.21 7.52
C ILE A 306 13.44 -2.76 6.55
N ALA A 307 14.69 -3.20 6.74
CA ALA A 307 15.79 -2.84 5.84
C ALA A 307 15.64 -3.43 4.43
N MET A 308 15.11 -4.64 4.32
CA MET A 308 14.78 -5.27 3.04
C MET A 308 13.63 -4.56 2.32
N ALA A 309 12.64 -4.04 3.08
CA ALA A 309 11.54 -3.27 2.52
C ALA A 309 11.98 -1.96 1.85
N ALA A 310 13.03 -1.35 2.38
CA ALA A 310 13.57 -0.09 1.88
C ALA A 310 14.45 -0.22 0.64
N GLN A 311 14.81 -1.44 0.21
CA GLN A 311 15.78 -1.67 -0.86
C GLN A 311 15.16 -2.36 -2.08
N PRO A 312 15.63 -2.04 -3.31
CA PRO A 312 15.27 -2.80 -4.50
C PRO A 312 15.65 -4.27 -4.33
N PRO A 313 14.73 -5.22 -4.48
CA PRO A 313 14.97 -6.63 -4.17
C PRO A 313 16.01 -7.31 -5.07
N ASP A 314 16.21 -6.79 -6.28
CA ASP A 314 17.14 -7.32 -7.28
C ASP A 314 18.59 -6.84 -7.08
N ARG A 315 18.79 -5.76 -6.34
CA ARG A 315 20.11 -5.08 -6.19
C ARG A 315 20.70 -5.17 -4.78
N SER A 316 20.02 -5.86 -3.88
CA SER A 316 20.37 -5.84 -2.46
C SER A 316 21.44 -6.87 -2.10
N ASN A 317 22.65 -6.40 -1.75
CA ASN A 317 23.68 -7.22 -1.10
C ASN A 317 23.21 -7.72 0.28
N LEU A 318 22.28 -7.02 0.91
CA LEU A 318 21.65 -7.39 2.18
C LEU A 318 20.94 -8.73 2.07
N LYS A 319 20.20 -8.98 0.97
CA LYS A 319 19.57 -10.27 0.68
C LYS A 319 20.57 -11.41 0.73
N ASN A 320 21.70 -11.29 0.05
CA ASN A 320 22.71 -12.33 0.01
C ASN A 320 23.34 -12.54 1.40
N ALA A 321 23.56 -11.47 2.14
CA ALA A 321 24.07 -11.53 3.51
C ALA A 321 23.09 -12.23 4.46
N VAL A 322 21.78 -11.95 4.34
CA VAL A 322 20.74 -12.61 5.13
C VAL A 322 20.63 -14.09 4.79
N LEU A 323 20.59 -14.46 3.50
CA LEU A 323 20.56 -15.86 3.08
C LEU A 323 21.83 -16.61 3.57
N ALA A 324 22.99 -15.97 3.49
CA ALA A 324 24.23 -16.54 4.02
C ALA A 324 24.19 -16.68 5.55
N ALA A 325 23.56 -15.76 6.28
CA ALA A 325 23.41 -15.83 7.73
C ALA A 325 22.43 -16.92 8.18
N LEU A 326 21.30 -17.05 7.48
CA LEU A 326 20.31 -18.09 7.76
C LEU A 326 20.81 -19.50 7.39
N GLY A 327 21.76 -19.62 6.44
CA GLY A 327 22.33 -20.89 6.00
C GLY A 327 21.37 -21.73 5.17
N SER A 328 21.85 -22.94 4.76
CA SER A 328 21.04 -23.93 4.02
C SER A 328 20.40 -24.99 4.92
N ALA A 329 20.76 -25.07 6.18
CA ALA A 329 20.26 -26.08 7.09
C ALA A 329 18.78 -25.83 7.44
N GLY A 330 17.90 -26.76 7.03
CA GLY A 330 16.45 -26.61 7.15
C GLY A 330 15.83 -25.81 6.00
N ALA A 331 16.41 -25.87 4.82
CA ALA A 331 16.15 -25.03 3.65
C ALA A 331 14.80 -25.24 2.96
N GLU A 332 13.93 -26.12 3.47
CA GLU A 332 12.55 -26.12 3.02
C GLU A 332 11.87 -24.90 3.63
N SER A 333 11.44 -24.01 2.76
CA SER A 333 10.61 -22.85 3.16
C SER A 333 9.41 -23.41 3.92
N ALA A 334 9.27 -23.04 5.19
CA ALA A 334 8.09 -23.43 5.94
C ALA A 334 6.86 -22.86 5.22
N ILE A 335 5.93 -23.74 4.87
CA ILE A 335 4.71 -23.37 4.14
C ILE A 335 3.63 -23.03 5.16
N PRO A 336 3.24 -21.76 5.31
CA PRO A 336 2.16 -21.39 6.21
C PRO A 336 0.82 -21.89 5.71
N THR A 337 0.01 -22.39 6.63
CA THR A 337 -1.38 -22.78 6.39
C THR A 337 -2.24 -22.31 7.56
N PRO A 338 -3.58 -22.26 7.46
CA PRO A 338 -4.45 -21.98 8.60
C PRO A 338 -4.26 -22.95 9.76
N GLN A 339 -3.90 -24.23 9.48
CA GLN A 339 -3.68 -25.27 10.47
C GLN A 339 -2.28 -25.24 11.09
N ALA A 340 -1.29 -24.69 10.37
CA ALA A 340 0.09 -24.53 10.77
C ALA A 340 0.62 -23.15 10.37
N PRO A 341 0.15 -22.08 11.03
CA PRO A 341 0.56 -20.72 10.69
C PRO A 341 1.99 -20.44 11.13
N LEU A 342 2.69 -19.58 10.40
CA LEU A 342 3.98 -19.06 10.83
C LEU A 342 3.77 -17.82 11.70
N THR A 343 4.17 -17.89 12.97
CA THR A 343 4.06 -16.80 13.95
C THR A 343 5.40 -16.10 14.17
N ASP A 344 5.39 -14.81 14.49
CA ASP A 344 6.60 -14.06 14.84
C ASP A 344 7.29 -14.63 16.08
N ALA A 345 6.50 -15.06 17.06
CA ALA A 345 7.03 -15.57 18.32
C ALA A 345 7.84 -16.86 18.16
N GLN A 346 7.46 -17.75 17.24
CA GLN A 346 8.05 -19.09 17.12
C GLN A 346 8.83 -19.29 15.82
N HIS A 347 8.55 -18.53 14.77
CA HIS A 347 9.02 -18.78 13.41
C HIS A 347 9.72 -17.58 12.76
N ALA A 348 10.30 -16.67 13.56
CA ALA A 348 10.86 -15.41 13.07
C ALA A 348 11.86 -15.59 11.90
N ALA A 349 12.75 -16.58 11.98
CA ALA A 349 13.71 -16.88 10.92
C ALA A 349 13.06 -17.44 9.64
N GLN A 350 12.05 -18.32 9.78
CA GLN A 350 11.29 -18.86 8.64
C GLN A 350 10.45 -17.76 7.96
N ARG A 351 9.83 -16.88 8.75
CA ARG A 351 9.09 -15.72 8.25
C ARG A 351 10.01 -14.75 7.52
N LEU A 352 11.18 -14.44 8.08
CA LEU A 352 12.18 -13.61 7.39
C LEU A 352 12.54 -14.23 6.03
N ARG A 353 12.83 -15.53 5.98
CA ARG A 353 13.16 -16.23 4.75
C ARG A 353 12.04 -16.19 3.72
N LEU A 354 10.82 -16.61 4.10
CA LEU A 354 9.66 -16.62 3.22
C LEU A 354 9.30 -15.21 2.75
N GLY A 355 9.35 -14.21 3.64
CA GLY A 355 9.11 -12.82 3.29
C GLY A 355 10.10 -12.27 2.26
N MET A 356 11.38 -12.68 2.35
CA MET A 356 12.38 -12.35 1.33
C MET A 356 12.12 -13.05 0.00
N GLU A 357 11.80 -14.34 0.03
CA GLU A 357 11.52 -15.14 -1.16
C GLU A 357 10.33 -14.56 -1.93
N THR A 358 9.22 -14.28 -1.26
CA THR A 358 8.00 -13.72 -1.89
C THR A 358 8.25 -12.33 -2.47
N ARG A 359 9.00 -11.48 -1.78
CA ARG A 359 9.36 -10.14 -2.29
C ARG A 359 10.22 -10.20 -3.55
N VAL A 360 11.18 -11.12 -3.59
CA VAL A 360 12.01 -11.35 -4.78
C VAL A 360 11.19 -11.91 -5.95
N LEU A 361 10.32 -12.88 -5.66
CA LEU A 361 9.48 -13.53 -6.66
C LEU A 361 8.45 -12.56 -7.27
N ARG A 362 7.93 -11.62 -6.48
CA ARG A 362 7.06 -10.56 -6.99
C ARG A 362 7.72 -9.72 -8.09
N LEU A 363 9.02 -9.46 -7.98
CA LEU A 363 9.78 -8.57 -8.85
C LEU A 363 10.73 -9.29 -9.82
N ALA A 364 10.76 -10.62 -9.81
CA ALA A 364 11.62 -11.42 -10.68
C ALA A 364 11.35 -11.12 -12.18
N ALA A 365 12.37 -11.19 -13.02
CA ALA A 365 12.22 -11.03 -14.47
C ALA A 365 11.25 -12.07 -15.05
N GLY A 366 10.56 -11.73 -16.14
CA GLY A 366 9.34 -12.38 -16.62
C GLY A 366 9.41 -13.87 -16.94
N GLU A 367 10.57 -14.44 -17.30
CA GLU A 367 10.71 -15.85 -17.69
C GLU A 367 11.56 -16.62 -16.66
N GLY A 368 11.34 -17.93 -16.56
CA GLY A 368 12.18 -18.83 -15.76
C GLY A 368 11.94 -18.77 -14.25
N VAL A 369 10.77 -18.29 -13.82
CA VAL A 369 10.38 -18.28 -12.39
C VAL A 369 9.96 -19.70 -12.00
N ALA A 370 10.70 -20.33 -11.06
CA ALA A 370 10.29 -21.63 -10.53
C ALA A 370 9.02 -21.51 -9.66
N PRO A 371 8.14 -22.52 -9.65
CA PRO A 371 7.00 -22.55 -8.76
C PRO A 371 7.45 -22.57 -7.31
N HIS A 372 6.86 -21.73 -6.46
CA HIS A 372 7.10 -21.76 -5.02
C HIS A 372 6.25 -22.88 -4.39
N PRO A 373 6.77 -23.74 -3.51
CA PRO A 373 6.02 -24.86 -2.97
C PRO A 373 4.69 -24.49 -2.30
N ALA A 374 4.59 -23.31 -1.70
CA ALA A 374 3.36 -22.82 -1.09
C ALA A 374 2.18 -22.65 -2.06
N HIS A 375 2.43 -22.60 -3.38
CA HIS A 375 1.35 -22.51 -4.37
C HIS A 375 0.40 -23.71 -4.34
N GLU A 376 0.87 -24.87 -3.91
CA GLU A 376 0.04 -26.07 -3.83
C GLU A 376 -1.05 -25.93 -2.76
N THR A 377 -0.74 -25.23 -1.69
CA THR A 377 -1.70 -24.95 -0.60
C THR A 377 -2.58 -23.75 -0.92
N PHE A 378 -1.95 -22.66 -1.36
CA PHE A 378 -2.67 -21.43 -1.70
C PHE A 378 -1.86 -20.60 -2.74
N PRO A 379 -2.48 -20.13 -3.83
CA PRO A 379 -3.91 -20.15 -4.19
C PRO A 379 -4.41 -21.49 -4.72
N GLY A 380 -3.57 -22.51 -4.85
CA GLY A 380 -3.96 -23.86 -5.24
C GLY A 380 -3.36 -24.31 -6.57
N LYS A 381 -3.15 -25.63 -6.63
CA LYS A 381 -2.51 -26.30 -7.78
C LYS A 381 -3.47 -26.48 -8.94
N VAL A 382 -3.01 -26.19 -10.14
CA VAL A 382 -3.69 -26.59 -11.38
C VAL A 382 -3.48 -28.09 -11.61
N PRO A 383 -4.51 -28.88 -12.01
CA PRO A 383 -4.32 -30.27 -12.40
C PRO A 383 -3.25 -30.43 -13.48
N ALA A 384 -2.35 -31.39 -13.33
CA ALA A 384 -1.21 -31.57 -14.25
C ALA A 384 -1.63 -31.79 -15.70
N ASN A 385 -2.79 -32.43 -15.91
CA ASN A 385 -3.36 -32.72 -17.24
C ASN A 385 -4.27 -31.59 -17.78
N ALA A 386 -4.41 -30.45 -17.08
CA ALA A 386 -5.23 -29.36 -17.56
C ALA A 386 -4.67 -28.80 -18.89
N PRO A 387 -5.48 -28.63 -19.92
CA PRO A 387 -5.02 -28.07 -21.18
C PRO A 387 -4.47 -26.66 -21.06
N ARG A 388 -3.40 -26.37 -21.78
CA ARG A 388 -2.90 -24.99 -21.95
C ARG A 388 -3.56 -24.40 -23.19
N ILE A 389 -4.23 -23.29 -23.02
CA ILE A 389 -5.02 -22.61 -24.05
C ILE A 389 -4.58 -21.17 -24.24
N GLY A 390 -5.03 -20.57 -25.34
CA GLY A 390 -5.01 -19.13 -25.54
C GLY A 390 -6.43 -18.56 -25.44
N GLY A 391 -6.52 -17.24 -25.27
CA GLY A 391 -7.78 -16.49 -25.28
C GLY A 391 -7.62 -15.09 -25.84
N GLU A 392 -8.64 -14.63 -26.55
CA GLU A 392 -8.80 -13.25 -26.99
C GLU A 392 -9.73 -12.53 -26.01
N ILE A 393 -9.28 -11.43 -25.46
CA ILE A 393 -9.97 -10.67 -24.43
C ILE A 393 -10.27 -9.28 -24.98
N ALA A 394 -11.57 -8.95 -25.09
CA ALA A 394 -11.99 -7.59 -25.40
C ALA A 394 -11.77 -6.68 -24.19
N ILE A 395 -11.02 -5.62 -24.37
CA ILE A 395 -10.68 -4.62 -23.34
C ILE A 395 -11.33 -3.31 -23.72
N THR A 396 -12.02 -2.69 -22.77
CA THR A 396 -12.62 -1.36 -22.91
C THR A 396 -11.72 -0.33 -22.21
N HIS A 397 -11.20 0.64 -22.95
CA HIS A 397 -10.29 1.67 -22.42
C HIS A 397 -10.91 2.54 -21.32
N SER A 398 -12.21 2.78 -21.41
CA SER A 398 -12.93 3.64 -20.46
C SER A 398 -13.22 3.00 -19.10
N ILE A 399 -12.94 1.69 -18.96
CA ILE A 399 -13.15 0.95 -17.72
C ILE A 399 -11.79 0.69 -17.06
N PRO A 400 -11.32 1.55 -16.11
CA PRO A 400 -10.05 1.34 -15.44
C PRO A 400 -10.07 0.15 -14.48
N GLY A 401 -8.88 -0.31 -14.07
CA GLY A 401 -8.73 -1.42 -13.14
C GLY A 401 -8.53 -2.76 -13.83
N TRP A 402 -9.01 -3.85 -13.25
CA TRP A 402 -8.67 -5.20 -13.70
C TRP A 402 -9.77 -5.81 -14.58
N THR A 403 -9.48 -6.03 -15.85
CA THR A 403 -10.37 -6.78 -16.74
C THR A 403 -10.12 -8.28 -16.57
N SER A 404 -11.14 -9.02 -16.13
CA SER A 404 -11.10 -10.49 -15.98
C SER A 404 -10.97 -11.18 -17.34
N THR A 405 -10.04 -12.12 -17.44
CA THR A 405 -9.78 -12.82 -18.71
C THR A 405 -10.47 -14.19 -18.83
N GLY A 406 -10.91 -14.76 -17.71
CA GLY A 406 -11.37 -16.15 -17.64
C GLY A 406 -10.24 -17.17 -17.81
N LEU A 407 -9.00 -16.76 -17.58
CA LEU A 407 -7.79 -17.54 -17.68
C LEU A 407 -7.01 -17.52 -16.36
N TYR A 408 -6.18 -18.56 -16.17
CA TYR A 408 -5.35 -18.75 -14.98
C TYR A 408 -3.91 -19.10 -15.40
N ALA A 409 -2.93 -18.45 -14.82
CA ALA A 409 -1.52 -18.80 -14.98
C ALA A 409 -1.16 -19.90 -13.99
N ALA A 410 -0.68 -21.04 -14.47
CA ALA A 410 -0.16 -22.07 -13.59
C ALA A 410 1.17 -21.62 -12.98
N ALA A 411 1.43 -22.00 -11.72
CA ALA A 411 2.65 -21.59 -10.99
C ALA A 411 3.91 -22.00 -11.76
N GLY A 412 4.84 -21.07 -11.94
CA GLY A 412 6.10 -21.27 -12.64
C GLY A 412 6.00 -21.31 -14.17
N GLU A 413 4.80 -21.34 -14.75
CA GLU A 413 4.64 -21.41 -16.20
C GLU A 413 4.58 -20.02 -16.83
N THR A 414 5.32 -19.86 -17.92
CA THR A 414 5.35 -18.60 -18.67
C THR A 414 4.10 -18.45 -19.53
N ILE A 415 3.35 -17.37 -19.31
CA ILE A 415 2.29 -16.92 -20.20
C ILE A 415 2.83 -15.84 -21.15
N THR A 416 2.20 -15.70 -22.31
CA THR A 416 2.48 -14.62 -23.27
C THR A 416 1.26 -13.74 -23.40
N VAL A 417 1.44 -12.43 -23.25
CA VAL A 417 0.39 -11.41 -23.43
C VAL A 417 0.76 -10.52 -24.59
N THR A 418 -0.14 -10.38 -25.56
CA THR A 418 0.03 -9.52 -26.73
C THR A 418 -1.04 -8.44 -26.76
N LEU A 419 -0.62 -7.18 -26.90
CA LEU A 419 -1.46 -6.00 -27.15
C LEU A 419 -1.21 -5.47 -28.57
N PRO A 420 -2.13 -4.66 -29.13
CA PRO A 420 -1.83 -3.81 -30.28
C PRO A 420 -0.59 -2.94 -30.00
N GLU A 421 0.35 -2.86 -30.94
CA GLU A 421 1.65 -2.19 -30.76
C GLU A 421 1.51 -0.74 -30.28
N LYS A 422 0.50 -0.02 -30.78
CA LYS A 422 0.21 1.37 -30.38
C LYS A 422 -0.13 1.54 -28.90
N LEU A 423 -0.45 0.45 -28.17
CA LEU A 423 -0.80 0.44 -26.75
C LEU A 423 0.37 0.01 -25.85
N ALA A 424 1.47 -0.46 -26.43
CA ALA A 424 2.69 -0.74 -25.67
C ALA A 424 3.18 0.53 -24.93
N ASP A 425 3.60 0.37 -23.67
CA ASP A 425 4.08 1.46 -22.81
C ASP A 425 3.05 2.60 -22.58
N LYS A 426 1.76 2.26 -22.62
CA LYS A 426 0.66 3.21 -22.32
C LYS A 426 0.02 2.98 -20.93
N GLY A 427 0.77 2.36 -20.01
CA GLY A 427 0.34 2.12 -18.64
C GLY A 427 -0.49 0.86 -18.43
N TYR A 428 -0.69 0.03 -19.47
CA TYR A 428 -1.31 -1.28 -19.30
C TYR A 428 -0.35 -2.23 -18.59
N ALA A 429 -0.91 -3.17 -17.79
CA ALA A 429 -0.14 -4.22 -17.18
C ALA A 429 -0.89 -5.57 -17.25
N VAL A 430 -0.16 -6.67 -17.15
CA VAL A 430 -0.74 -7.98 -16.88
C VAL A 430 -0.58 -8.28 -15.39
N ARG A 431 -1.71 -8.63 -14.76
CA ARG A 431 -1.76 -9.05 -13.35
C ARG A 431 -2.00 -10.55 -13.28
N ILE A 432 -1.23 -11.23 -12.43
CA ILE A 432 -1.43 -12.64 -12.08
C ILE A 432 -1.73 -12.71 -10.60
N GLY A 433 -2.94 -13.18 -10.25
CA GLY A 433 -3.46 -13.25 -8.89
C GLY A 433 -4.43 -12.12 -8.54
N CYS A 434 -5.49 -12.47 -7.80
CA CYS A 434 -6.49 -11.54 -7.27
C CYS A 434 -6.26 -11.16 -5.80
N HIS A 435 -5.40 -11.90 -5.09
CA HIS A 435 -5.14 -11.77 -3.66
C HIS A 435 -4.13 -10.63 -3.40
N SER A 436 -4.65 -9.39 -3.42
CA SER A 436 -3.82 -8.18 -3.37
C SER A 436 -3.21 -7.87 -2.01
N ASP A 437 -3.75 -8.46 -0.94
CA ASP A 437 -3.27 -8.20 0.40
C ASP A 437 -1.86 -8.71 0.64
N THR A 438 -1.03 -7.84 1.20
CA THR A 438 0.26 -8.20 1.75
C THR A 438 0.14 -8.40 3.26
N LEU A 439 0.75 -9.45 3.79
CA LEU A 439 0.56 -9.88 5.18
C LEU A 439 1.79 -9.64 6.06
N TYR A 440 2.79 -8.90 5.58
CA TYR A 440 4.07 -8.73 6.27
C TYR A 440 3.94 -8.17 7.69
N HIS A 441 2.91 -7.32 7.92
CA HIS A 441 2.63 -6.66 9.20
C HIS A 441 1.83 -7.49 10.21
N LEU A 442 1.33 -8.66 9.79
CA LEU A 442 0.53 -9.52 10.67
C LEU A 442 1.43 -10.41 11.54
N ASP A 443 1.02 -10.68 12.77
CA ASP A 443 1.76 -11.51 13.75
C ASP A 443 1.87 -12.98 13.33
N LYS A 444 0.92 -13.44 12.53
CA LYS A 444 0.90 -14.78 11.95
C LYS A 444 0.62 -14.75 10.47
N TRP A 445 1.18 -15.70 9.73
CA TRP A 445 0.87 -15.93 8.33
C TRP A 445 0.23 -17.31 8.15
N GLU A 446 -0.94 -17.33 7.53
CA GLU A 446 -1.68 -18.55 7.17
C GLU A 446 -1.53 -18.90 5.69
N ARG A 447 -0.89 -18.02 4.92
CA ARG A 447 -0.38 -18.21 3.56
C ARG A 447 0.89 -17.39 3.35
N ALA A 448 1.55 -17.59 2.21
CA ALA A 448 2.68 -16.71 1.83
C ALA A 448 2.24 -15.23 1.82
N PRO A 449 3.06 -14.32 2.36
CA PRO A 449 2.63 -12.96 2.67
C PRO A 449 2.36 -12.08 1.43
N ASP A 450 2.90 -12.45 0.26
CA ASP A 450 2.70 -11.72 -0.99
C ASP A 450 2.79 -12.71 -2.16
N ILE A 451 1.69 -12.90 -2.87
CA ILE A 451 1.54 -13.95 -3.90
C ILE A 451 1.06 -13.41 -5.26
N THR A 452 0.82 -12.11 -5.34
CA THR A 452 0.30 -11.46 -6.54
C THR A 452 1.41 -10.74 -7.30
N ARG A 453 1.29 -10.70 -8.62
CA ARG A 453 2.25 -10.05 -9.48
C ARG A 453 1.56 -9.18 -10.53
N SER A 454 2.06 -7.96 -10.75
CA SER A 454 1.69 -7.09 -11.85
C SER A 454 2.93 -6.73 -12.66
N VAL A 455 2.87 -6.87 -13.99
CA VAL A 455 3.97 -6.61 -14.91
C VAL A 455 3.53 -5.62 -15.98
N PRO A 456 4.19 -4.45 -16.09
CA PRO A 456 3.90 -3.47 -17.13
C PRO A 456 4.06 -4.05 -18.54
N LEU A 457 3.13 -3.74 -19.43
CA LEU A 457 3.16 -4.13 -20.84
C LEU A 457 3.85 -3.03 -21.65
N THR A 458 5.18 -3.00 -21.56
CA THR A 458 6.03 -1.98 -22.22
C THR A 458 6.33 -2.28 -23.69
N THR A 459 6.03 -3.50 -24.13
CA THR A 459 6.17 -3.97 -25.51
C THR A 459 4.88 -4.60 -25.98
N ALA A 460 4.68 -4.72 -27.29
CA ALA A 460 3.49 -5.35 -27.88
C ALA A 460 3.31 -6.80 -27.41
N THR A 461 4.40 -7.52 -27.17
CA THR A 461 4.36 -8.89 -26.66
C THR A 461 5.22 -8.99 -25.40
N THR A 462 4.61 -9.38 -24.29
CA THR A 462 5.27 -9.55 -22.99
C THR A 462 5.11 -10.99 -22.51
N LYS A 463 6.22 -11.60 -22.09
CA LYS A 463 6.23 -12.90 -21.44
C LYS A 463 6.43 -12.73 -19.94
N THR A 464 5.67 -13.46 -19.15
CA THR A 464 5.77 -13.41 -17.69
C THR A 464 5.30 -14.70 -17.04
N ALA A 465 5.75 -14.94 -15.82
CA ALA A 465 5.35 -16.07 -14.98
C ALA A 465 5.15 -15.60 -13.53
N SER A 466 4.39 -16.36 -12.75
CA SER A 466 4.24 -16.18 -11.31
C SER A 466 4.65 -17.46 -10.59
N ALA A 467 5.42 -17.34 -9.51
CA ALA A 467 5.78 -18.49 -8.68
C ALA A 467 4.56 -19.13 -7.97
N PHE A 468 3.49 -18.39 -7.80
CA PHE A 468 2.27 -18.85 -7.14
C PHE A 468 1.14 -19.16 -8.12
N GLY A 469 1.23 -18.68 -9.35
CA GLY A 469 0.12 -18.70 -10.29
C GLY A 469 -0.99 -17.72 -9.92
N GLY A 470 -2.15 -17.84 -10.54
CA GLY A 470 -3.31 -16.99 -10.24
C GLY A 470 -4.18 -16.67 -11.45
N LEU A 471 -5.38 -16.15 -11.20
CA LEU A 471 -6.24 -15.57 -12.24
C LEU A 471 -5.49 -14.46 -12.99
N ILE A 472 -5.67 -14.40 -14.30
CA ILE A 472 -5.01 -13.42 -15.17
C ILE A 472 -5.97 -12.26 -15.43
N TYR A 473 -5.44 -11.04 -15.29
CA TYR A 473 -6.14 -9.80 -15.60
C TYR A 473 -5.30 -8.92 -16.53
N ILE A 474 -5.97 -8.11 -17.34
CA ILE A 474 -5.34 -6.94 -17.96
C ILE A 474 -5.71 -5.72 -17.12
N GLU A 475 -4.68 -5.07 -16.55
CA GLU A 475 -4.85 -3.82 -15.84
C GLU A 475 -4.95 -2.68 -16.85
N VAL A 476 -6.07 -1.97 -16.79
CA VAL A 476 -6.35 -0.80 -17.62
C VAL A 476 -5.99 0.45 -16.82
N PRO A 477 -5.14 1.34 -17.35
CA PRO A 477 -4.82 2.60 -16.69
C PRO A 477 -6.06 3.50 -16.61
N GLY A 478 -5.95 4.65 -15.97
CA GLY A 478 -7.07 5.58 -15.80
C GLY A 478 -7.85 5.85 -17.09
N ARG A 479 -9.05 6.37 -16.95
CA ARG A 479 -10.03 6.55 -18.02
C ARG A 479 -9.47 7.24 -19.27
N ALA A 480 -9.43 6.52 -20.39
CA ALA A 480 -9.14 7.11 -21.68
C ALA A 480 -10.36 7.87 -22.24
N LYS A 481 -10.12 8.88 -23.06
CA LYS A 481 -11.20 9.61 -23.76
C LYS A 481 -11.83 8.79 -24.89
N ASP A 482 -11.08 7.83 -25.42
CA ASP A 482 -11.50 6.95 -26.51
C ASP A 482 -12.05 5.64 -25.92
N ASP A 483 -13.30 5.33 -26.23
CA ASP A 483 -14.00 4.12 -25.77
C ASP A 483 -13.87 2.94 -26.77
N ALA A 484 -13.10 3.08 -27.87
CA ALA A 484 -12.95 1.99 -28.82
C ALA A 484 -12.30 0.76 -28.16
N PRO A 485 -12.96 -0.40 -28.14
CA PRO A 485 -12.39 -1.60 -27.56
C PRO A 485 -11.21 -2.10 -28.38
N PHE A 486 -10.26 -2.75 -27.69
CA PHE A 486 -9.19 -3.49 -28.35
C PHE A 486 -9.15 -4.93 -27.84
N THR A 487 -8.47 -5.79 -28.57
CA THR A 487 -8.26 -7.19 -28.17
C THR A 487 -6.85 -7.36 -27.61
N ALA A 488 -6.78 -7.90 -26.38
CA ALA A 488 -5.56 -8.49 -25.83
C ALA A 488 -5.58 -10.00 -26.07
N VAL A 489 -4.43 -10.59 -26.38
CA VAL A 489 -4.30 -12.04 -26.57
C VAL A 489 -3.42 -12.59 -25.45
N VAL A 490 -3.93 -13.61 -24.74
CA VAL A 490 -3.17 -14.34 -23.72
C VAL A 490 -2.96 -15.77 -24.21
N GLN A 491 -1.74 -16.30 -24.11
CA GLN A 491 -1.38 -17.65 -24.53
C GLN A 491 -0.72 -18.43 -23.40
N ASN A 492 -0.78 -19.76 -23.47
CA ASN A 492 -0.22 -20.70 -22.51
C ASN A 492 -0.84 -20.57 -21.11
N ALA A 493 -2.15 -20.37 -21.03
CA ALA A 493 -2.90 -20.26 -19.79
C ALA A 493 -3.87 -21.44 -19.62
N VAL A 494 -4.45 -21.57 -18.45
CA VAL A 494 -5.47 -22.58 -18.11
C VAL A 494 -6.84 -21.92 -18.07
N ALA A 495 -7.89 -22.61 -18.55
CA ALA A 495 -9.25 -22.09 -18.48
C ALA A 495 -9.72 -21.93 -17.04
N ALA A 496 -10.17 -20.73 -16.67
CA ALA A 496 -10.79 -20.45 -15.37
C ALA A 496 -12.31 -20.29 -15.52
N PRO A 497 -13.11 -20.73 -14.53
CA PRO A 497 -14.54 -20.45 -14.53
C PRO A 497 -14.77 -18.93 -14.42
N LEU A 498 -15.39 -18.36 -15.44
CA LEU A 498 -15.86 -16.97 -15.47
C LEU A 498 -17.28 -16.94 -16.02
N PHE A 499 -18.23 -16.48 -15.20
CA PHE A 499 -19.59 -16.17 -15.60
C PHE A 499 -19.74 -14.65 -15.77
N VAL A 500 -20.35 -14.22 -16.85
CA VAL A 500 -20.63 -12.79 -17.09
C VAL A 500 -22.12 -12.60 -17.34
N LEU A 501 -22.81 -11.90 -16.43
CA LEU A 501 -24.23 -11.61 -16.55
C LEU A 501 -24.54 -10.86 -17.85
N GLY A 502 -25.55 -11.33 -18.59
CA GLY A 502 -25.93 -10.78 -19.88
C GLY A 502 -25.14 -11.34 -21.08
N LYS A 503 -24.05 -12.10 -20.83
CA LYS A 503 -23.30 -12.82 -21.83
C LYS A 503 -23.47 -14.34 -21.71
N ASP A 504 -23.49 -14.83 -20.46
CA ASP A 504 -23.66 -16.24 -20.13
C ASP A 504 -25.01 -16.44 -19.43
N ASP A 505 -25.55 -17.66 -19.52
CA ASP A 505 -26.74 -18.11 -18.80
C ASP A 505 -26.41 -19.26 -17.83
N ASP A 506 -27.39 -19.70 -17.06
CA ASP A 506 -27.24 -20.79 -16.08
C ASP A 506 -26.93 -22.13 -16.75
N ALA A 507 -27.34 -22.35 -18.00
CA ALA A 507 -27.01 -23.56 -18.75
C ALA A 507 -25.53 -23.54 -19.14
N LYS A 508 -25.04 -22.43 -19.66
CA LYS A 508 -23.64 -22.24 -20.01
C LYS A 508 -22.72 -22.32 -18.78
N TRP A 509 -23.18 -21.80 -17.62
CA TRP A 509 -22.44 -21.92 -16.36
C TRP A 509 -22.19 -23.38 -15.95
N LYS A 510 -23.10 -24.30 -16.19
CA LYS A 510 -22.89 -25.72 -15.90
C LYS A 510 -21.68 -26.32 -16.59
N GLU A 511 -21.33 -25.80 -17.77
CA GLU A 511 -20.10 -26.15 -18.48
C GLU A 511 -18.89 -25.37 -17.94
N ILE A 512 -19.03 -24.04 -17.83
CA ILE A 512 -17.95 -23.13 -17.44
C ILE A 512 -17.39 -23.49 -16.05
N ARG A 513 -18.23 -23.81 -15.07
CA ARG A 513 -17.83 -24.13 -13.70
C ARG A 513 -16.98 -25.40 -13.57
N GLN A 514 -16.90 -26.23 -14.62
CA GLN A 514 -16.05 -27.44 -14.66
C GLN A 514 -14.62 -27.14 -15.13
N ARG A 515 -14.31 -25.92 -15.55
CA ARG A 515 -12.97 -25.53 -15.95
C ARG A 515 -11.96 -25.77 -14.82
N PRO A 516 -10.71 -26.16 -15.17
CA PRO A 516 -9.78 -26.75 -14.21
C PRO A 516 -9.06 -25.79 -13.26
N ALA A 517 -9.14 -24.46 -13.49
CA ALA A 517 -8.47 -23.52 -12.58
C ALA A 517 -9.05 -23.58 -11.17
N PRO A 518 -8.22 -23.39 -10.11
CA PRO A 518 -8.67 -23.46 -8.72
C PRO A 518 -9.52 -22.28 -8.27
N TRP A 519 -9.53 -21.18 -9.03
CA TRP A 519 -10.29 -19.97 -8.76
C TRP A 519 -11.28 -19.65 -9.86
N ALA A 520 -12.44 -19.14 -9.45
CA ALA A 520 -13.57 -18.77 -10.31
C ALA A 520 -13.97 -17.32 -10.08
N GLU A 521 -14.64 -16.73 -11.08
CA GLU A 521 -15.25 -15.42 -11.00
C GLU A 521 -16.68 -15.42 -11.52
N MET A 522 -17.53 -14.55 -10.94
CA MET A 522 -18.81 -14.15 -11.52
C MET A 522 -18.85 -12.64 -11.59
N ALA A 523 -19.32 -12.12 -12.71
CA ALA A 523 -19.26 -10.70 -13.04
C ALA A 523 -20.61 -10.17 -13.54
N CYS A 524 -20.91 -8.93 -13.14
CA CYS A 524 -21.83 -8.05 -13.83
C CYS A 524 -21.15 -6.68 -14.08
N ASP A 525 -21.84 -5.77 -14.70
CA ASP A 525 -21.36 -4.40 -14.96
C ASP A 525 -21.10 -3.56 -13.70
N LYS A 526 -21.58 -4.03 -12.52
CA LYS A 526 -21.45 -3.32 -11.24
C LYS A 526 -20.51 -4.00 -10.26
N LEU A 527 -20.37 -5.31 -10.32
CA LEU A 527 -19.59 -6.09 -9.35
C LEU A 527 -18.99 -7.33 -10.00
N ILE A 528 -17.77 -7.67 -9.58
CA ILE A 528 -17.10 -8.93 -9.86
C ILE A 528 -16.77 -9.59 -8.52
N ILE A 529 -17.08 -10.88 -8.39
CA ILE A 529 -16.75 -11.68 -7.21
C ILE A 529 -15.78 -12.80 -7.60
N SER A 530 -14.70 -12.97 -6.83
CA SER A 530 -13.65 -13.98 -7.04
C SER A 530 -13.60 -14.92 -5.83
N PHE A 531 -13.64 -16.23 -6.07
CA PHE A 531 -13.77 -17.25 -5.02
C PHE A 531 -13.20 -18.60 -5.48
N PRO A 532 -12.96 -19.57 -4.57
CA PRO A 532 -12.51 -20.91 -4.94
C PRO A 532 -13.48 -21.61 -5.90
N SER A 533 -12.97 -22.25 -6.95
CA SER A 533 -13.79 -22.94 -7.96
C SER A 533 -14.68 -24.02 -7.36
N GLU A 534 -14.29 -24.65 -6.26
CA GLU A 534 -15.10 -25.63 -5.54
C GLU A 534 -16.42 -25.02 -5.02
N VAL A 535 -16.38 -23.78 -4.54
CA VAL A 535 -17.59 -23.03 -4.15
C VAL A 535 -18.44 -22.72 -5.38
N GLY A 536 -17.81 -22.29 -6.48
CA GLY A 536 -18.50 -21.98 -7.74
C GLY A 536 -19.23 -23.18 -8.36
N ARG A 537 -18.68 -24.39 -8.19
CA ARG A 537 -19.33 -25.62 -8.66
C ARG A 537 -20.67 -25.91 -7.99
N LEU A 538 -20.91 -25.33 -6.80
CA LEU A 538 -22.16 -25.48 -6.06
C LEU A 538 -23.22 -24.45 -6.47
N VAL A 539 -22.84 -23.39 -7.16
CA VAL A 539 -23.77 -22.35 -7.60
C VAL A 539 -24.55 -22.84 -8.83
N ASN A 540 -25.88 -22.87 -8.73
CA ASN A 540 -26.75 -23.34 -9.82
C ASN A 540 -27.40 -22.19 -10.61
N ASN A 541 -27.65 -21.05 -9.97
CA ASN A 541 -28.38 -19.91 -10.53
C ASN A 541 -27.52 -18.63 -10.50
N PRO A 542 -26.38 -18.56 -11.23
CA PRO A 542 -25.50 -17.40 -11.25
C PRO A 542 -26.19 -16.16 -11.83
N THR A 543 -27.15 -16.32 -12.73
CA THR A 543 -27.94 -15.22 -13.30
C THR A 543 -28.72 -14.48 -12.21
N GLU A 544 -29.45 -15.19 -11.34
CA GLU A 544 -30.20 -14.59 -10.25
C GLU A 544 -29.24 -13.96 -9.21
N LEU A 545 -28.16 -14.65 -8.87
CA LEU A 545 -27.15 -14.20 -7.94
C LEU A 545 -26.52 -12.88 -8.39
N MET A 546 -26.03 -12.81 -9.64
CA MET A 546 -25.37 -11.60 -10.13
C MET A 546 -26.37 -10.46 -10.41
N THR A 547 -27.62 -10.77 -10.75
CA THR A 547 -28.70 -9.76 -10.80
C THR A 547 -28.96 -9.17 -9.43
N PHE A 548 -28.93 -9.96 -8.38
CA PHE A 548 -29.06 -9.48 -7.01
C PHE A 548 -27.89 -8.57 -6.62
N TRP A 549 -26.65 -9.00 -6.85
CA TRP A 549 -25.46 -8.20 -6.59
C TRP A 549 -25.46 -6.88 -7.35
N LYS A 550 -25.88 -6.89 -8.62
CA LYS A 550 -26.04 -5.66 -9.40
C LYS A 550 -26.98 -4.68 -8.69
N LYS A 551 -28.16 -5.12 -8.21
CA LYS A 551 -29.12 -4.29 -7.48
C LYS A 551 -28.54 -3.73 -6.18
N VAL A 552 -27.71 -4.50 -5.46
CA VAL A 552 -27.06 -4.03 -4.22
C VAL A 552 -26.15 -2.85 -4.51
N VAL A 553 -25.31 -2.94 -5.53
CA VAL A 553 -24.40 -1.83 -5.89
C VAL A 553 -25.17 -0.65 -6.46
N GLU A 554 -26.17 -0.89 -7.31
CA GLU A 554 -27.05 0.15 -7.87
C GLU A 554 -27.79 0.94 -6.78
N ALA A 555 -28.26 0.27 -5.72
CA ALA A 555 -28.90 0.93 -4.59
C ALA A 555 -27.92 1.84 -3.84
N GLN A 556 -26.69 1.38 -3.62
CA GLN A 556 -25.67 2.22 -2.96
C GLN A 556 -25.17 3.34 -3.87
N ASP A 557 -25.02 3.10 -5.17
CA ASP A 557 -24.74 4.13 -6.18
C ASP A 557 -25.80 5.23 -6.15
N ASP A 558 -27.09 4.85 -6.10
CA ASP A 558 -28.21 5.80 -6.11
C ASP A 558 -28.21 6.65 -4.83
N ILE A 559 -28.23 6.03 -3.66
CA ILE A 559 -28.30 6.79 -2.42
C ILE A 559 -27.08 7.68 -2.18
N ALA A 560 -25.88 7.22 -2.55
CA ALA A 560 -24.62 7.99 -2.44
C ALA A 560 -24.44 9.03 -3.57
N ASN A 561 -25.35 9.08 -4.56
CA ASN A 561 -25.24 9.90 -5.76
C ASN A 561 -23.94 9.66 -6.56
N GLN A 562 -23.59 8.38 -6.74
CA GLN A 562 -22.37 7.99 -7.46
C GLN A 562 -22.62 7.25 -8.77
N ALA A 563 -23.88 7.04 -9.15
CA ALA A 563 -24.24 6.27 -10.35
C ALA A 563 -23.59 6.81 -11.64
N ALA A 564 -23.53 8.15 -11.80
CA ALA A 564 -22.90 8.82 -12.94
C ALA A 564 -21.37 8.88 -12.85
N GLU A 565 -20.80 8.74 -11.65
CA GLU A 565 -19.35 8.83 -11.40
C GLU A 565 -18.67 7.47 -11.47
N ARG A 566 -19.43 6.37 -11.42
CA ARG A 566 -18.89 5.02 -11.46
C ARG A 566 -18.18 4.73 -12.77
N THR A 567 -16.91 4.48 -12.70
CA THR A 567 -16.04 4.22 -13.86
C THR A 567 -15.72 2.74 -14.06
N ARG A 568 -15.89 1.91 -13.03
CA ARG A 568 -15.58 0.47 -13.05
C ARG A 568 -16.50 -0.30 -12.12
N PRO A 569 -16.64 -1.64 -12.31
CA PRO A 569 -17.30 -2.48 -11.30
C PRO A 569 -16.50 -2.51 -9.99
N GLU A 570 -17.16 -2.72 -8.88
CA GLU A 570 -16.54 -3.14 -7.63
C GLU A 570 -15.98 -4.57 -7.78
N ARG A 571 -15.09 -4.95 -6.87
CA ARG A 571 -14.54 -6.31 -6.85
C ARG A 571 -14.48 -6.82 -5.42
N ILE A 572 -14.98 -8.04 -5.19
CA ILE A 572 -14.83 -8.76 -3.90
C ILE A 572 -13.99 -10.00 -4.16
N VAL A 573 -12.97 -10.22 -3.35
CA VAL A 573 -12.06 -11.37 -3.44
C VAL A 573 -12.03 -12.10 -2.11
N ALA A 574 -12.27 -13.41 -2.17
CA ALA A 574 -12.06 -14.29 -1.03
C ALA A 574 -10.57 -14.64 -0.90
N ASP A 575 -10.06 -14.67 0.33
CA ASP A 575 -8.67 -15.03 0.64
C ASP A 575 -8.63 -15.88 1.93
N VAL A 576 -7.68 -16.77 2.05
CA VAL A 576 -7.51 -17.57 3.28
C VAL A 576 -7.09 -16.70 4.45
N GLN A 577 -6.40 -15.60 4.17
CA GLN A 577 -6.02 -14.59 5.15
C GLN A 577 -5.99 -13.21 4.50
N ILE A 578 -6.65 -12.24 5.11
CA ILE A 578 -6.69 -10.85 4.68
C ILE A 578 -5.85 -9.96 5.59
N SER A 579 -5.53 -8.75 5.13
CA SER A 579 -4.59 -7.84 5.79
C SER A 579 -5.17 -7.13 7.02
N ALA A 580 -6.49 -7.02 7.14
CA ALA A 580 -7.15 -6.31 8.24
C ALA A 580 -8.58 -6.81 8.47
N GLY A 581 -9.03 -6.79 9.71
CA GLY A 581 -10.41 -7.09 10.08
C GLY A 581 -10.91 -8.50 9.73
N TYR A 582 -12.22 -8.68 9.74
CA TYR A 582 -12.89 -9.88 9.22
C TYR A 582 -13.18 -9.73 7.72
N MET A 583 -13.50 -8.52 7.27
CA MET A 583 -13.57 -8.05 5.89
C MET A 583 -12.99 -6.65 5.85
N HIS A 584 -12.61 -6.15 4.69
CA HIS A 584 -12.26 -4.75 4.51
C HIS A 584 -12.56 -4.26 3.10
N SER A 585 -12.87 -2.99 3.00
CA SER A 585 -13.12 -2.27 1.77
C SER A 585 -11.86 -2.04 0.92
N GLY A 586 -12.02 -1.49 -0.24
CA GLY A 586 -10.97 -1.15 -1.20
C GLY A 586 -11.22 -1.74 -2.59
N TYR A 587 -10.16 -1.83 -3.38
CA TYR A 587 -10.20 -2.50 -4.68
C TYR A 587 -9.05 -3.50 -4.79
N PRO A 588 -9.39 -4.77 -4.54
CA PRO A 588 -10.70 -5.34 -4.22
C PRO A 588 -11.11 -5.12 -2.74
N ILE A 589 -12.40 -5.34 -2.47
CA ILE A 589 -12.89 -5.66 -1.14
C ILE A 589 -12.39 -7.06 -0.81
N MET A 590 -11.78 -7.27 0.35
CA MET A 590 -11.25 -8.56 0.76
C MET A 590 -12.11 -9.21 1.84
N ILE A 591 -12.37 -10.51 1.67
CA ILE A 591 -13.16 -11.31 2.60
C ILE A 591 -12.45 -12.64 2.91
N PRO A 592 -12.70 -13.29 4.08
CA PRO A 592 -12.16 -14.62 4.31
C PRO A 592 -12.81 -15.66 3.38
N THR A 593 -12.07 -16.69 2.97
CA THR A 593 -12.62 -17.79 2.15
C THR A 593 -13.82 -18.48 2.81
N SER A 594 -13.91 -18.46 4.15
CA SER A 594 -15.08 -18.96 4.89
C SER A 594 -16.38 -18.20 4.58
N ALA A 595 -16.28 -16.95 4.11
CA ALA A 595 -17.45 -16.15 3.71
C ALA A 595 -17.83 -16.36 2.22
N ALA A 596 -17.01 -17.04 1.41
CA ALA A 596 -17.31 -17.28 0.01
C ALA A 596 -18.61 -18.06 -0.23
N PRO A 597 -18.98 -19.10 0.57
CA PRO A 597 -20.29 -19.74 0.47
C PRO A 597 -21.47 -18.81 0.76
N GLU A 598 -21.31 -17.82 1.67
CA GLU A 598 -22.32 -16.80 1.91
C GLU A 598 -22.44 -15.84 0.74
N MET A 599 -21.32 -15.34 0.23
CA MET A 599 -21.24 -14.45 -0.94
C MET A 599 -21.89 -15.04 -2.19
N THR A 600 -21.90 -16.36 -2.33
CA THR A 600 -22.41 -17.09 -3.50
C THR A 600 -23.76 -17.75 -3.28
N THR A 601 -24.39 -17.58 -2.10
CA THR A 601 -25.70 -18.17 -1.76
C THR A 601 -26.74 -17.09 -1.51
N LEU A 602 -27.68 -16.92 -2.43
CA LEU A 602 -28.66 -15.83 -2.40
C LEU A 602 -29.48 -15.75 -1.11
N THR A 603 -29.86 -16.88 -0.51
CA THR A 603 -30.60 -16.90 0.75
C THR A 603 -29.78 -16.38 1.92
N ARG A 604 -28.48 -16.65 1.96
CA ARG A 604 -27.55 -16.15 2.97
C ARG A 604 -27.23 -14.66 2.77
N LEU A 605 -27.10 -14.22 1.52
CA LEU A 605 -26.93 -12.80 1.20
C LEU A 605 -28.15 -11.96 1.61
N LYS A 606 -29.36 -12.51 1.43
CA LYS A 606 -30.61 -11.82 1.81
C LYS A 606 -30.78 -11.69 3.32
N PHE A 607 -30.02 -12.45 4.12
CA PHE A 607 -30.03 -12.31 5.57
C PHE A 607 -28.91 -13.18 6.22
N PRO A 608 -28.01 -12.61 7.04
CA PRO A 608 -27.90 -11.18 7.34
C PRO A 608 -27.20 -10.36 6.23
N GLY A 609 -26.22 -10.90 5.48
CA GLY A 609 -25.50 -10.22 4.40
C GLY A 609 -24.81 -8.89 4.77
N TRP A 610 -24.84 -8.48 6.06
CA TRP A 610 -24.43 -7.16 6.54
C TRP A 610 -22.99 -6.80 6.15
N GLY A 611 -22.04 -7.70 6.38
CA GLY A 611 -20.61 -7.41 6.15
C GLY A 611 -20.34 -6.98 4.70
N PHE A 612 -20.94 -7.67 3.73
CA PHE A 612 -20.76 -7.31 2.31
C PHE A 612 -21.31 -5.92 1.98
N TYR A 613 -22.50 -5.59 2.50
CA TYR A 613 -23.12 -4.28 2.26
C TYR A 613 -22.35 -3.16 2.96
N HIS A 614 -21.77 -3.45 4.11
CA HIS A 614 -20.91 -2.58 4.90
C HIS A 614 -19.63 -2.24 4.11
N GLU A 615 -18.92 -3.24 3.56
CA GLU A 615 -17.67 -3.02 2.83
C GLU A 615 -17.92 -2.30 1.48
N ILE A 616 -19.01 -2.65 0.79
CA ILE A 616 -19.42 -1.89 -0.40
C ILE A 616 -19.76 -0.45 0.00
N GLY A 617 -20.40 -0.26 1.17
CA GLY A 617 -20.71 1.04 1.73
C GLY A 617 -19.48 1.92 1.94
N HIS A 618 -18.38 1.37 2.44
CA HIS A 618 -17.12 2.10 2.56
C HIS A 618 -16.63 2.64 1.20
N ASN A 619 -16.73 1.85 0.14
CA ASN A 619 -16.35 2.28 -1.20
C ASN A 619 -17.26 3.38 -1.77
N HIS A 620 -18.44 3.60 -1.16
CA HIS A 620 -19.39 4.66 -1.53
C HIS A 620 -19.34 5.88 -0.59
N GLN A 621 -18.51 5.84 0.46
CA GLN A 621 -18.32 7.01 1.33
C GLN A 621 -17.61 8.14 0.58
N ARG A 622 -18.07 9.36 0.82
CA ARG A 622 -17.50 10.57 0.26
C ARG A 622 -17.04 11.51 1.36
N GLY A 623 -15.96 12.24 1.10
CA GLY A 623 -15.37 13.16 2.05
C GLY A 623 -16.23 14.39 2.38
N ASP A 624 -17.33 14.62 1.68
CA ASP A 624 -18.25 15.74 1.94
C ASP A 624 -19.26 15.45 3.07
N PHE A 625 -19.60 14.17 3.32
CA PHE A 625 -20.53 13.77 4.37
C PHE A 625 -19.91 12.82 5.42
N THR A 626 -18.66 12.38 5.21
CA THR A 626 -17.96 11.52 6.19
C THR A 626 -16.91 12.36 6.92
N PHE A 627 -17.03 12.48 8.24
CA PHE A 627 -16.14 13.23 9.12
C PHE A 627 -15.62 12.35 10.28
N ASP A 628 -14.71 12.87 11.09
CA ASP A 628 -14.11 12.13 12.21
C ASP A 628 -15.17 11.48 13.12
N GLY A 629 -15.05 10.17 13.33
CA GLY A 629 -16.01 9.33 14.08
C GLY A 629 -17.15 8.74 13.23
N THR A 630 -17.25 9.04 11.92
CA THR A 630 -18.34 8.53 11.07
C THR A 630 -17.90 7.54 10.01
N GLY A 631 -16.62 7.16 9.98
CA GLY A 631 -16.11 6.17 9.04
C GLY A 631 -16.87 4.85 9.09
N GLU A 632 -17.13 4.31 10.30
CA GLU A 632 -17.89 3.09 10.55
C GLU A 632 -19.39 3.36 10.79
N VAL A 633 -19.90 4.51 10.38
CA VAL A 633 -21.29 4.91 10.58
C VAL A 633 -21.98 5.14 9.25
N THR A 634 -21.45 6.01 8.39
CA THR A 634 -22.08 6.36 7.12
C THR A 634 -22.09 5.19 6.14
N ASN A 635 -21.07 4.32 6.15
CA ASN A 635 -21.06 3.07 5.40
C ASN A 635 -22.20 2.13 5.85
N ASN A 636 -22.46 2.03 7.17
CA ASN A 636 -23.56 1.25 7.71
C ASN A 636 -24.92 1.79 7.28
N VAL A 637 -25.09 3.13 7.19
CA VAL A 637 -26.31 3.74 6.65
C VAL A 637 -26.53 3.30 5.19
N LEU A 638 -25.47 3.32 4.37
CA LEU A 638 -25.54 2.85 2.97
C LEU A 638 -25.88 1.35 2.91
N GLY A 639 -25.31 0.55 3.81
CA GLY A 639 -25.65 -0.88 3.95
C GLY A 639 -27.09 -1.12 4.35
N MET A 640 -27.62 -0.38 5.34
CA MET A 640 -29.02 -0.46 5.75
C MET A 640 -29.99 -0.11 4.61
N TYR A 641 -29.62 0.79 3.73
CA TYR A 641 -30.42 1.12 2.55
C TYR A 641 -30.62 -0.10 1.63
N CYS A 642 -29.68 -1.01 1.55
CA CYS A 642 -29.84 -2.27 0.80
C CYS A 642 -30.96 -3.14 1.36
N TYR A 643 -31.15 -3.20 2.70
CA TYR A 643 -32.29 -3.91 3.30
C TYR A 643 -33.62 -3.26 2.91
N HIS A 644 -33.68 -1.94 2.93
CA HIS A 644 -34.85 -1.18 2.52
C HIS A 644 -35.15 -1.33 1.03
N GLU A 645 -34.17 -0.99 0.18
CA GLU A 645 -34.39 -0.82 -1.25
C GLU A 645 -34.34 -2.15 -2.03
N VAL A 646 -33.37 -3.02 -1.73
CA VAL A 646 -33.17 -4.27 -2.49
C VAL A 646 -33.96 -5.43 -1.90
N LEU A 647 -33.89 -5.60 -0.58
CA LEU A 647 -34.55 -6.72 0.09
C LEU A 647 -36.05 -6.45 0.39
N LYS A 648 -36.47 -5.17 0.38
CA LYS A 648 -37.81 -4.72 0.79
C LYS A 648 -38.17 -5.27 2.17
N LYS A 649 -37.24 -5.25 3.10
CA LYS A 649 -37.35 -5.71 4.49
C LYS A 649 -37.21 -4.55 5.46
N ASP A 650 -37.59 -4.81 6.69
CA ASP A 650 -37.25 -3.93 7.79
C ASP A 650 -35.70 -3.83 7.90
N TRP A 651 -35.17 -2.64 7.66
CA TRP A 651 -33.72 -2.38 7.64
C TRP A 651 -33.11 -2.38 9.05
N LEU A 652 -33.92 -2.39 10.11
CA LEU A 652 -33.46 -2.45 11.51
C LEU A 652 -33.17 -3.88 11.99
N ILE A 653 -33.46 -4.90 11.18
CA ILE A 653 -33.13 -6.29 11.53
C ILE A 653 -31.75 -6.73 11.04
N GLY A 654 -31.06 -5.88 10.27
CA GLY A 654 -29.82 -6.24 9.61
C GLY A 654 -28.65 -6.57 10.54
N HIS A 655 -28.64 -6.03 11.76
CA HIS A 655 -27.57 -6.24 12.73
C HIS A 655 -28.10 -6.22 14.18
N THR A 656 -27.50 -7.06 15.05
CA THR A 656 -27.91 -7.17 16.45
C THR A 656 -27.67 -5.89 17.26
N ALA A 657 -26.64 -5.09 16.92
CA ALA A 657 -26.30 -3.84 17.61
C ALA A 657 -27.22 -2.65 17.26
N ILE A 658 -28.23 -2.84 16.40
CA ILE A 658 -29.21 -1.80 16.05
C ILE A 658 -30.65 -2.17 16.43
N THR A 659 -30.85 -3.17 17.29
CA THR A 659 -32.18 -3.50 17.84
C THR A 659 -32.76 -2.32 18.62
N GLU A 660 -34.05 -2.34 18.86
CA GLU A 660 -34.71 -1.27 19.62
C GLU A 660 -34.13 -1.12 21.03
N GLU A 661 -33.83 -2.26 21.67
CA GLU A 661 -33.19 -2.31 23.00
C GLU A 661 -31.84 -1.63 23.00
N GLU A 662 -30.98 -1.99 22.06
CA GLU A 662 -29.61 -1.40 21.92
C GLU A 662 -29.68 0.11 21.66
N ARG A 663 -30.60 0.55 20.80
CA ARG A 663 -30.78 1.98 20.54
C ARG A 663 -31.27 2.75 21.78
N LYS A 664 -32.18 2.17 22.57
CA LYS A 664 -32.61 2.73 23.85
C LYS A 664 -31.47 2.80 24.85
N GLU A 665 -30.63 1.77 24.90
CA GLU A 665 -29.44 1.76 25.75
C GLU A 665 -28.42 2.83 25.30
N ASN A 666 -28.18 3.01 24.01
CA ASN A 666 -27.32 4.05 23.47
C ASN A 666 -27.78 5.46 23.85
N VAL A 667 -29.09 5.71 23.83
CA VAL A 667 -29.67 6.97 24.35
C VAL A 667 -29.41 7.16 25.85
N GLN A 668 -29.44 6.11 26.66
CA GLN A 668 -29.10 6.23 28.09
C GLN A 668 -27.60 6.42 28.31
N LYS A 669 -26.74 5.80 27.49
CA LYS A 669 -25.29 6.00 27.55
C LYS A 669 -24.94 7.46 27.26
N ILE A 670 -25.49 8.07 26.22
CA ILE A 670 -25.22 9.46 25.86
C ILE A 670 -25.75 10.45 26.87
N LYS A 671 -26.90 10.18 27.51
CA LYS A 671 -27.44 11.03 28.60
C LYS A 671 -26.50 11.11 29.80
N LYS A 672 -25.79 10.02 30.10
CA LYS A 672 -24.89 9.91 31.25
C LYS A 672 -23.45 10.32 30.94
N ALA A 673 -23.10 10.55 29.70
CA ALA A 673 -21.74 10.82 29.29
C ALA A 673 -21.29 12.23 29.72
N GLY A 674 -20.09 12.33 30.31
CA GLY A 674 -19.45 13.61 30.63
C GLY A 674 -18.94 14.31 29.37
N ASP A 675 -18.31 13.57 28.47
CA ASP A 675 -17.95 14.03 27.12
C ASP A 675 -18.74 13.22 26.08
N LYS A 676 -19.85 13.79 25.67
CA LYS A 676 -20.78 13.15 24.75
C LYS A 676 -20.14 12.93 23.37
N PHE A 677 -19.37 13.90 22.86
CA PHE A 677 -18.80 13.80 21.54
C PHE A 677 -17.68 12.76 21.46
N ALA A 678 -16.83 12.70 22.49
CA ALA A 678 -15.82 11.65 22.55
C ALA A 678 -16.43 10.25 22.58
N LEU A 679 -17.49 10.03 23.36
CA LEU A 679 -18.23 8.76 23.39
C LEU A 679 -18.88 8.47 22.01
N TRP A 680 -19.53 9.48 21.44
CA TRP A 680 -20.19 9.36 20.13
C TRP A 680 -19.22 8.95 19.04
N LYS A 681 -18.06 9.61 18.93
CA LYS A 681 -17.02 9.29 17.95
C LYS A 681 -16.41 7.90 18.10
N SER A 682 -16.24 7.46 19.35
CA SER A 682 -15.58 6.17 19.64
C SER A 682 -16.51 4.96 19.61
N SER A 683 -17.82 5.18 19.41
CA SER A 683 -18.84 4.13 19.47
C SER A 683 -19.72 4.10 18.23
N PRO A 684 -19.31 3.42 17.14
CA PRO A 684 -19.98 3.50 15.83
C PRO A 684 -21.46 3.18 15.85
N PHE A 685 -21.90 2.13 16.56
CA PHE A 685 -23.32 1.77 16.64
C PHE A 685 -24.14 2.73 17.52
N LEU A 686 -23.49 3.37 18.52
CA LEU A 686 -24.12 4.47 19.26
C LEU A 686 -24.30 5.68 18.33
N ALA A 687 -23.27 6.08 17.60
CA ALA A 687 -23.37 7.14 16.62
C ALA A 687 -24.40 6.84 15.52
N LEU A 688 -24.46 5.59 15.04
CA LEU A 688 -25.43 5.13 14.05
C LEU A 688 -26.88 5.31 14.53
N THR A 689 -27.13 5.24 15.87
CA THR A 689 -28.46 5.50 16.43
C THR A 689 -28.98 6.89 16.09
N THR A 690 -28.10 7.91 16.02
CA THR A 690 -28.44 9.29 15.58
C THR A 690 -29.03 9.28 14.16
N TYR A 691 -28.38 8.60 13.25
CA TYR A 691 -28.81 8.48 11.84
C TYR A 691 -30.09 7.67 11.70
N ILE A 692 -30.21 6.59 12.46
CA ILE A 692 -31.41 5.76 12.51
C ILE A 692 -32.63 6.59 12.94
N GLN A 693 -32.52 7.39 13.99
CA GLN A 693 -33.60 8.26 14.46
C GLN A 693 -34.07 9.26 13.40
N LEU A 694 -33.12 9.87 12.68
CA LEU A 694 -33.45 10.79 11.59
C LEU A 694 -34.16 10.08 10.44
N ILE A 695 -33.67 8.90 10.02
CA ILE A 695 -34.25 8.14 8.92
C ILE A 695 -35.62 7.55 9.29
N GLN A 696 -35.83 7.12 10.55
CA GLN A 696 -37.15 6.64 11.03
C GLN A 696 -38.19 7.73 10.99
N GLU A 697 -37.85 8.97 11.34
CA GLU A 697 -38.78 10.08 11.34
C GLU A 697 -39.05 10.63 9.94
N PHE A 698 -37.97 10.91 9.19
CA PHE A 698 -38.08 11.67 7.94
C PHE A 698 -38.00 10.80 6.68
N GLY A 699 -37.77 9.50 6.83
CA GLY A 699 -37.69 8.54 5.73
C GLY A 699 -36.41 8.57 4.92
N TRP A 700 -36.22 7.50 4.16
CA TRP A 700 -35.02 7.33 3.29
C TRP A 700 -34.89 8.39 2.20
N GLU A 701 -36.02 8.93 1.70
CA GLU A 701 -36.00 9.97 0.68
C GLU A 701 -35.37 11.29 1.19
N SER A 702 -35.59 11.62 2.49
CA SER A 702 -34.93 12.78 3.10
C SER A 702 -33.41 12.58 3.19
N TRP A 703 -32.98 11.35 3.52
CA TRP A 703 -31.57 10.98 3.58
C TRP A 703 -30.92 11.00 2.19
N ARG A 704 -31.58 10.44 1.19
CA ARG A 704 -31.17 10.49 -0.20
C ARG A 704 -30.98 11.93 -0.67
N LYS A 705 -31.95 12.80 -0.45
CA LYS A 705 -31.85 14.24 -0.77
C LYS A 705 -30.66 14.90 -0.08
N TYR A 706 -30.39 14.54 1.18
CA TYR A 706 -29.23 15.06 1.90
C TYR A 706 -27.91 14.68 1.21
N LEU A 707 -27.69 13.42 0.90
CA LEU A 707 -26.46 12.99 0.22
C LEU A 707 -26.34 13.57 -1.19
N HIS A 708 -27.45 13.70 -1.92
CA HIS A 708 -27.48 14.31 -3.26
C HIS A 708 -27.25 15.84 -3.23
N SER A 709 -27.56 16.50 -2.12
CA SER A 709 -27.42 17.96 -2.00
C SER A 709 -25.97 18.44 -2.14
N PHE A 710 -24.98 17.58 -1.96
CA PHE A 710 -23.57 17.92 -2.11
C PHE A 710 -23.10 18.03 -3.58
N ALA A 711 -23.83 17.48 -4.54
CA ALA A 711 -23.52 17.60 -5.96
C ALA A 711 -23.98 18.93 -6.56
N GLY A 712 -24.89 19.66 -5.88
CA GLY A 712 -25.44 20.96 -6.32
C GLY A 712 -24.78 22.13 -5.62
N THR A 713 -25.12 23.33 -6.08
CA THR A 713 -24.67 24.61 -5.50
C THR A 713 -25.71 25.23 -4.55
N GLU A 714 -26.86 24.63 -4.39
CA GLU A 714 -28.01 25.14 -3.61
C GLU A 714 -27.64 25.46 -2.15
N PHE A 715 -26.82 24.62 -1.53
CA PHE A 715 -26.37 24.75 -0.15
C PHE A 715 -24.93 25.30 -0.02
N GLY A 716 -24.37 25.83 -1.09
CA GLY A 716 -23.01 26.36 -1.10
C GLY A 716 -21.95 25.29 -1.48
N PRO A 717 -20.65 25.62 -1.36
CA PRO A 717 -19.56 24.75 -1.74
C PRO A 717 -19.46 23.52 -0.83
N ALA A 718 -18.72 22.49 -1.30
CA ALA A 718 -18.41 21.33 -0.49
C ALA A 718 -17.58 21.71 0.75
N PRO A 719 -17.85 21.11 1.92
CA PRO A 719 -17.13 21.41 3.16
C PRO A 719 -15.66 20.95 3.10
N LYS A 720 -14.76 21.74 3.72
CA LYS A 720 -13.31 21.49 3.67
C LYS A 720 -12.71 20.85 4.92
N GLY A 721 -13.45 20.75 6.00
CA GLY A 721 -12.98 20.18 7.26
C GLY A 721 -14.12 19.59 8.05
N ASP A 722 -13.80 18.91 9.16
CA ASP A 722 -14.81 18.19 9.95
C ASP A 722 -15.83 19.14 10.59
N ASP A 723 -15.40 20.30 11.05
CA ASP A 723 -16.30 21.33 11.60
C ASP A 723 -17.32 21.78 10.54
N GLU A 724 -16.87 22.10 9.34
CA GLU A 724 -17.76 22.47 8.24
C GLU A 724 -18.68 21.31 7.81
N ARG A 725 -18.21 20.06 7.84
CA ARG A 725 -19.04 18.87 7.54
C ARG A 725 -20.16 18.72 8.53
N ARG A 726 -19.89 18.89 9.84
CA ARG A 726 -20.93 18.84 10.89
C ARG A 726 -21.92 20.00 10.74
N ASP A 727 -21.44 21.21 10.49
CA ASP A 727 -22.30 22.35 10.20
C ASP A 727 -23.20 22.13 8.98
N GLN A 728 -22.62 21.62 7.89
CA GLN A 728 -23.38 21.30 6.68
C GLN A 728 -24.35 20.15 6.88
N PHE A 729 -24.06 19.18 7.73
CA PHE A 729 -25.02 18.15 8.13
C PHE A 729 -26.23 18.78 8.81
N LEU A 730 -26.02 19.61 9.84
CA LEU A 730 -27.10 20.31 10.52
C LEU A 730 -27.91 21.16 9.53
N ILE A 731 -27.26 22.03 8.76
CA ILE A 731 -27.92 23.00 7.88
C ILE A 731 -28.72 22.30 6.78
N ARG A 732 -28.07 21.41 6.02
CA ARG A 732 -28.71 20.74 4.88
C ARG A 732 -29.87 19.87 5.32
N TYR A 733 -29.66 19.03 6.34
CA TYR A 733 -30.69 18.11 6.77
C TYR A 733 -31.87 18.84 7.43
N SER A 734 -31.62 19.93 8.20
CA SER A 734 -32.66 20.79 8.74
C SER A 734 -33.51 21.44 7.64
N LYS A 735 -32.88 21.98 6.60
CA LYS A 735 -33.61 22.60 5.46
C LYS A 735 -34.41 21.58 4.67
N ILE A 736 -33.84 20.40 4.40
CA ILE A 736 -34.51 19.31 3.66
C ILE A 736 -35.75 18.82 4.41
N THR A 737 -35.66 18.72 5.73
CA THR A 737 -36.76 18.24 6.58
C THR A 737 -37.69 19.36 7.04
N ASN A 738 -37.34 20.60 6.80
CA ASN A 738 -37.99 21.81 7.30
C ASN A 738 -38.17 21.77 8.83
N LYS A 739 -37.14 21.28 9.56
CA LYS A 739 -37.09 21.20 11.03
C LYS A 739 -35.76 21.72 11.56
N ASN A 740 -35.80 22.41 12.69
CA ASN A 740 -34.59 22.79 13.43
C ASN A 740 -34.07 21.60 14.21
N LEU A 741 -32.97 21.03 13.74
CA LEU A 741 -32.28 19.87 14.35
C LEU A 741 -31.18 20.30 15.35
N GLY A 742 -30.96 21.58 15.59
CA GLY A 742 -29.94 22.07 16.53
C GLY A 742 -30.03 21.44 17.91
N PRO A 743 -31.20 21.42 18.58
CA PRO A 743 -31.35 20.74 19.87
C PRO A 743 -31.09 19.23 19.83
N PHE A 744 -31.37 18.55 18.72
CA PHE A 744 -31.06 17.14 18.51
C PHE A 744 -29.55 16.89 18.45
N PHE A 745 -28.80 17.74 17.72
CA PHE A 745 -27.33 17.68 17.67
C PHE A 745 -26.73 17.93 19.05
N ASP A 746 -27.25 18.92 19.80
CA ASP A 746 -26.83 19.20 21.18
C ASP A 746 -27.07 18.01 22.11
N PHE A 747 -28.22 17.33 21.97
CA PHE A 747 -28.52 16.12 22.74
C PHE A 747 -27.46 15.03 22.53
N TRP A 748 -27.10 14.76 21.28
CA TRP A 748 -26.07 13.77 20.94
C TRP A 748 -24.64 14.26 21.17
N GLY A 749 -24.44 15.56 21.48
CA GLY A 749 -23.14 16.16 21.70
C GLY A 749 -22.34 16.40 20.44
N ILE A 750 -22.97 16.39 19.26
CA ILE A 750 -22.31 16.66 17.98
C ILE A 750 -22.03 18.17 17.91
N PRO A 751 -20.75 18.60 17.91
CA PRO A 751 -20.41 20.03 17.93
C PRO A 751 -20.69 20.67 16.57
N VAL A 752 -21.44 21.75 16.58
CA VAL A 752 -21.73 22.60 15.42
C VAL A 752 -21.56 24.06 15.79
N SER A 753 -21.24 24.90 14.83
CA SER A 753 -21.00 26.34 15.07
C SER A 753 -22.28 27.09 15.43
N SER A 754 -22.12 28.22 16.14
CA SER A 754 -23.24 29.13 16.44
C SER A 754 -23.89 29.69 15.17
N SER A 755 -23.12 29.90 14.09
CA SER A 755 -23.65 30.34 12.80
C SER A 755 -24.55 29.30 12.17
N ALA A 756 -24.17 28.00 12.19
CA ALA A 756 -25.00 26.92 11.68
C ALA A 756 -26.33 26.81 12.46
N LYS A 757 -26.27 26.91 13.80
CA LYS A 757 -27.49 26.93 14.62
C LYS A 757 -28.39 28.14 14.33
N ALA A 758 -27.81 29.34 14.14
CA ALA A 758 -28.56 30.53 13.79
C ALA A 758 -29.26 30.41 12.44
N GLU A 759 -28.64 29.75 11.46
CA GLU A 759 -29.21 29.56 10.13
C GLU A 759 -30.48 28.72 10.14
N VAL A 760 -30.60 27.77 11.05
CA VAL A 760 -31.76 26.87 11.17
C VAL A 760 -32.74 27.27 12.27
N SER A 761 -32.44 28.35 13.04
CA SER A 761 -33.19 28.76 14.24
C SER A 761 -34.64 29.13 13.99
N LYS A 762 -34.99 29.58 12.77
CA LYS A 762 -36.34 29.96 12.38
C LYS A 762 -37.24 28.77 12.04
N LEU A 763 -36.67 27.59 11.89
CA LEU A 763 -37.43 26.37 11.64
C LEU A 763 -38.01 25.84 12.94
N GLU A 764 -39.11 25.11 12.84
CA GLU A 764 -39.76 24.43 13.98
C GLU A 764 -38.82 23.39 14.58
N VAL A 765 -38.58 23.45 15.90
CA VAL A 765 -37.73 22.49 16.60
C VAL A 765 -38.29 21.08 16.51
N TRP A 766 -37.41 20.13 16.22
CA TRP A 766 -37.75 18.71 16.27
C TRP A 766 -36.83 17.94 17.23
N MET A 767 -37.46 17.04 17.97
CA MET A 767 -36.80 16.05 18.82
C MET A 767 -37.53 14.71 18.73
N PRO A 768 -36.85 13.56 18.75
CA PRO A 768 -37.52 12.26 18.80
C PRO A 768 -38.38 12.11 20.05
N LYS A 769 -39.52 11.47 19.91
CA LYS A 769 -40.37 11.15 21.06
C LYS A 769 -39.68 10.17 22.01
N GLY A 770 -39.63 10.48 23.30
CA GLY A 770 -39.06 9.59 24.32
C GLY A 770 -37.56 9.75 24.58
N LEU A 771 -36.89 10.80 24.10
CA LEU A 771 -35.55 11.19 24.52
C LEU A 771 -35.49 11.76 25.91
#